data_1f0f8c1b5de4287478521c976c6721a9
#
_entry.id   1f0f8c1b5de4287478521c976c6721a9
#
_cell.length_a   1.000
_cell.length_b   1.000
_cell.length_c   1.000
_cell.angle_alpha   90.00
_cell.angle_beta   90.00
_cell.angle_gamma   90.00
#
_symmetry.space_group_name_H-M   'P 1'
#
loop_
_entity.id
_entity.type
_entity.pdbx_description
1 polymer ?
#
loop_
_entity_poly.entity_id
_entity_poly.type
_entity_poly.pdbx_seq_one_letter_code
_entity_poly.pdbx_strand_id
1 'polypeptide(L)'
;MAKRKFAIIFSMLLFAGLTGYTQKVDSAQPVWWFGGSVAANFNYFRGTTQLLNEDLTVPTAFHKGNGIRPYVSLPTEYRPNKVWGGMLNVAFDNRGGKFDGEVAPCNCAMALSTNISYLTLEPSLRVAPFASAFYVFAGPTLNFNMSKAFTYTQEKQTDTRSDWSNVREVSISAQVGAGMDFPISGRKSATQMTLSPFVSFQTDFGHDPRSVGSWDLYTIRTGMAFKFGKLRKSTAATAPATSIAKPVTIPAIVAEKDVQFSVRAPKVVPLKRKVNEKFVLGNSVFFDLGSTEIPNRYVKLSQTQAIAFKEEGLQESQPNDLNSGRSSRQLAVYHNVLNIMGDRLRANPQSSITLTGASGKSPTEGKIMAETIKQYLVIVFGIDASRISTEGRDKPLLPSEQPGGTKDLALLREEDRRVDIVSTSPELLMQVGGTTSSFLKPVQITAVQEDPLDSHVLFNAIGAEELLSSWSVEITDEQGNVQSYGPYTKDQASVSGKTILGNSTQGNYNILMLGQTKSGHSIKKESSVSLMKMDDQQKQVGLRYSIVFEFDKSKTIETYEKFLTEIVTPLIPENGTVIIHGHTDNIGDEKYNQSLSQERAMGAQKIIEHALLSAGKKGVKFETFGFGKDAGMAPFENNLPEERFYNRTVIIDIIPGK
;
A
#
# COMPACT_ATOMS: atom_id res chain seq x y z
N MET A 1 -3.04 -32.82 12.80
CA MET A 1 -3.74 -33.01 14.09
C MET A 1 -3.64 -31.82 15.05
N ALA A 2 -2.57 -31.03 15.05
CA ALA A 2 -2.41 -29.85 15.95
C ALA A 2 -3.42 -28.72 15.70
N LYS A 3 -3.82 -28.44 14.46
CA LYS A 3 -4.79 -27.36 14.12
C LYS A 3 -6.20 -27.58 14.67
N ARG A 4 -6.64 -28.84 14.82
CA ARG A 4 -7.96 -29.16 15.41
C ARG A 4 -7.98 -29.03 16.94
N LYS A 5 -6.88 -29.31 17.61
CA LYS A 5 -6.78 -29.14 19.07
C LYS A 5 -6.76 -27.68 19.51
N PHE A 6 -6.16 -26.79 18.71
CA PHE A 6 -6.11 -25.35 19.00
C PHE A 6 -7.48 -24.68 18.83
N ALA A 7 -8.25 -25.06 17.81
CA ALA A 7 -9.63 -24.58 17.61
C ALA A 7 -10.57 -25.02 18.75
N ILE A 8 -10.37 -26.21 19.33
CA ILE A 8 -11.19 -26.72 20.44
C ILE A 8 -10.88 -25.99 21.75
N ILE A 9 -9.62 -25.66 22.03
CA ILE A 9 -9.21 -24.89 23.22
C ILE A 9 -9.71 -23.44 23.11
N PHE A 10 -9.67 -22.84 21.93
CA PHE A 10 -10.21 -21.49 21.69
C PHE A 10 -11.73 -21.44 21.79
N SER A 11 -12.44 -22.46 21.28
CA SER A 11 -13.88 -22.61 21.45
C SER A 11 -14.28 -22.87 22.91
N MET A 12 -13.54 -23.66 23.68
CA MET A 12 -13.83 -23.88 25.10
C MET A 12 -13.66 -22.64 25.97
N LEU A 13 -12.67 -21.80 25.70
CA LEU A 13 -12.50 -20.51 26.37
C LEU A 13 -13.60 -19.49 26.03
N LEU A 14 -14.17 -19.55 24.82
CA LEU A 14 -15.31 -18.72 24.41
C LEU A 14 -16.64 -19.17 25.04
N PHE A 15 -16.84 -20.49 25.24
CA PHE A 15 -18.08 -21.02 25.82
C PHE A 15 -18.12 -20.97 27.36
N ALA A 16 -17.00 -21.01 28.05
CA ALA A 16 -16.94 -20.86 29.51
C ALA A 16 -17.32 -19.45 30.01
N GLY A 17 -17.30 -18.44 29.13
CA GLY A 17 -17.67 -17.06 29.46
C GLY A 17 -19.16 -16.72 29.36
N LEU A 18 -20.01 -17.62 28.82
CA LEU A 18 -21.42 -17.31 28.49
C LEU A 18 -22.41 -17.69 29.60
N THR A 19 -21.99 -18.36 30.65
CA THR A 19 -22.88 -18.74 31.76
C THR A 19 -22.41 -18.07 33.03
N GLY A 20 -22.76 -16.84 33.26
CA GLY A 20 -22.55 -16.31 34.58
C GLY A 20 -22.65 -14.79 34.71
N TYR A 21 -23.72 -14.40 35.35
CA TYR A 21 -23.93 -13.15 36.09
C TYR A 21 -24.35 -11.89 35.28
N THR A 22 -25.61 -11.87 34.94
CA THR A 22 -26.41 -10.63 34.98
C THR A 22 -26.47 -10.14 36.43
N GLN A 23 -25.58 -9.27 36.85
CA GLN A 23 -25.79 -8.48 38.06
C GLN A 23 -25.89 -6.99 37.66
N LYS A 24 -27.14 -6.51 37.72
CA LYS A 24 -27.43 -5.08 37.85
C LYS A 24 -26.87 -4.59 39.20
N VAL A 25 -25.76 -3.92 39.22
CA VAL A 25 -25.30 -3.14 40.38
C VAL A 25 -24.70 -1.86 39.87
N ASP A 26 -25.32 -0.75 40.21
CA ASP A 26 -24.80 0.62 40.11
C ASP A 26 -23.62 0.79 41.10
N SER A 27 -22.48 0.25 40.79
CA SER A 27 -21.24 0.52 41.50
C SER A 27 -20.34 1.40 40.67
N ALA A 28 -19.97 2.56 41.21
CA ALA A 28 -18.93 3.42 40.63
C ALA A 28 -17.67 2.58 40.42
N GLN A 29 -17.09 2.66 39.21
CA GLN A 29 -15.80 2.00 38.91
C GLN A 29 -14.70 3.06 38.84
N PRO A 30 -13.42 2.69 39.10
CA PRO A 30 -12.30 3.56 38.83
C PRO A 30 -12.27 3.99 37.37
N VAL A 31 -12.03 5.28 37.13
CA VAL A 31 -11.87 5.82 35.78
C VAL A 31 -10.48 5.52 35.24
N TRP A 32 -9.47 5.56 36.12
CA TRP A 32 -8.09 5.25 35.78
C TRP A 32 -7.63 3.96 36.45
N TRP A 33 -6.96 3.12 35.66
CA TRP A 33 -6.36 1.88 36.08
C TRP A 33 -4.90 1.88 35.70
N PHE A 34 -4.04 1.42 36.60
CA PHE A 34 -2.61 1.27 36.41
C PHE A 34 -2.19 -0.14 36.80
N GLY A 35 -1.07 -0.61 36.27
CA GLY A 35 -0.67 -1.96 36.64
C GLY A 35 0.66 -2.40 36.04
N GLY A 36 0.89 -3.71 36.16
CA GLY A 36 1.98 -4.42 35.53
C GLY A 36 1.45 -5.67 34.83
N SER A 37 2.05 -6.06 33.73
CA SER A 37 1.73 -7.31 33.06
C SER A 37 2.98 -8.09 32.67
N VAL A 38 2.84 -9.41 32.63
CA VAL A 38 3.84 -10.34 32.14
C VAL A 38 3.19 -11.29 31.14
N ALA A 39 3.91 -11.63 30.07
CA ALA A 39 3.39 -12.53 29.05
C ALA A 39 4.51 -13.32 28.38
N ALA A 40 4.14 -14.40 27.70
CA ALA A 40 4.95 -15.12 26.75
C ALA A 40 4.55 -14.74 25.33
N ASN A 41 5.51 -14.33 24.53
CA ASN A 41 5.37 -14.16 23.09
C ASN A 41 5.69 -15.47 22.38
N PHE A 42 4.78 -15.95 21.58
CA PHE A 42 4.97 -17.05 20.63
C PHE A 42 5.19 -16.42 19.25
N ASN A 43 6.45 -16.31 18.86
CA ASN A 43 6.89 -15.66 17.64
C ASN A 43 6.96 -16.66 16.50
N TYR A 44 6.48 -16.27 15.32
CA TYR A 44 6.50 -17.09 14.11
C TYR A 44 7.10 -16.27 12.97
N PHE A 45 8.23 -16.73 12.45
CA PHE A 45 8.90 -16.14 11.30
C PHE A 45 8.47 -16.86 10.02
N ARG A 46 8.19 -16.10 8.97
CA ARG A 46 7.85 -16.58 7.63
C ARG A 46 8.52 -15.71 6.59
N GLY A 47 8.85 -16.28 5.44
CA GLY A 47 9.54 -15.58 4.37
C GLY A 47 10.96 -16.07 4.20
N THR A 48 11.85 -15.26 3.65
CA THR A 48 13.21 -15.68 3.27
C THR A 48 14.24 -14.67 3.76
N THR A 49 15.31 -15.17 4.39
CA THR A 49 16.49 -14.37 4.71
C THR A 49 17.76 -15.16 4.37
N GLN A 50 18.69 -14.53 3.70
CA GLN A 50 19.98 -15.11 3.31
C GLN A 50 21.14 -14.17 3.63
N LEU A 51 20.97 -12.86 3.41
CA LEU A 51 21.90 -11.83 3.82
C LEU A 51 21.66 -11.52 5.30
N LEU A 52 22.60 -11.88 6.17
CA LEU A 52 22.46 -11.67 7.62
C LEU A 52 22.98 -10.29 8.04
N ASN A 53 24.16 -9.90 7.53
CA ASN A 53 24.70 -8.55 7.65
C ASN A 53 25.50 -8.18 6.39
N GLU A 54 26.22 -7.05 6.40
CA GLU A 54 26.97 -6.55 5.24
C GLU A 54 28.05 -7.54 4.78
N ASP A 55 28.62 -8.33 5.71
CA ASP A 55 29.74 -9.23 5.44
C ASP A 55 29.33 -10.70 5.34
N LEU A 56 28.11 -11.06 5.76
CA LEU A 56 27.70 -12.47 5.87
C LEU A 56 26.42 -12.77 5.09
N THR A 57 26.62 -13.44 3.95
CA THR A 57 25.56 -14.10 3.18
C THR A 57 25.66 -15.60 3.37
N VAL A 58 24.62 -16.26 3.89
CA VAL A 58 24.62 -17.70 4.12
C VAL A 58 24.38 -18.46 2.82
N PRO A 59 24.95 -19.65 2.65
CA PRO A 59 24.90 -20.40 1.38
C PRO A 59 23.48 -20.88 1.02
N THR A 60 22.64 -21.18 2.01
CA THR A 60 21.23 -21.56 1.84
C THR A 60 20.34 -20.62 2.66
N ALA A 61 19.27 -20.12 2.08
CA ALA A 61 18.37 -19.19 2.75
C ALA A 61 17.53 -19.89 3.82
N PHE A 62 17.27 -19.17 4.92
CA PHE A 62 16.32 -19.59 5.95
C PHE A 62 14.92 -19.08 5.64
N HIS A 63 13.88 -19.91 5.83
CA HIS A 63 12.52 -19.60 5.41
C HIS A 63 11.51 -19.52 6.54
N LYS A 64 11.66 -20.33 7.57
CA LYS A 64 10.70 -20.45 8.67
C LYS A 64 11.44 -20.47 9.99
N GLY A 65 10.77 -19.98 11.02
CA GLY A 65 11.30 -20.02 12.37
C GLY A 65 10.21 -19.81 13.39
N ASN A 66 10.55 -20.07 14.64
CA ASN A 66 9.66 -19.81 15.78
C ASN A 66 10.47 -19.53 17.05
N GLY A 67 9.81 -18.95 18.05
CA GLY A 67 10.44 -18.71 19.34
C GLY A 67 9.42 -18.39 20.43
N ILE A 68 9.79 -18.71 21.68
CA ILE A 68 9.04 -18.27 22.85
C ILE A 68 9.93 -17.28 23.60
N ARG A 69 9.43 -16.06 23.83
CA ARG A 69 10.19 -14.96 24.41
C ARG A 69 9.36 -14.18 25.45
N PRO A 70 10.01 -13.52 26.41
CA PRO A 70 9.31 -12.76 27.43
C PRO A 70 8.75 -11.43 26.89
N TYR A 71 7.64 -11.01 27.49
CA TYR A 71 7.05 -9.69 27.37
C TYR A 71 6.70 -9.17 28.77
N VAL A 72 7.00 -7.90 29.02
CA VAL A 72 6.67 -7.22 30.28
C VAL A 72 6.17 -5.82 29.96
N SER A 73 5.03 -5.39 30.54
CA SER A 73 4.49 -4.06 30.29
C SER A 73 3.97 -3.37 31.55
N LEU A 74 3.80 -2.06 31.41
CA LEU A 74 3.13 -1.18 32.36
C LEU A 74 1.82 -0.68 31.69
N PRO A 75 0.68 -1.37 31.92
CA PRO A 75 -0.60 -0.96 31.39
C PRO A 75 -1.17 0.23 32.17
N THR A 76 -1.66 1.21 31.41
CA THR A 76 -2.49 2.32 31.89
C THR A 76 -3.80 2.28 31.11
N GLU A 77 -4.94 2.28 31.82
CA GLU A 77 -6.25 2.27 31.18
C GLU A 77 -7.10 3.44 31.67
N TYR A 78 -7.78 4.08 30.73
CA TYR A 78 -8.79 5.09 30.97
C TYR A 78 -10.16 4.54 30.62
N ARG A 79 -11.05 4.38 31.59
CA ARG A 79 -12.39 3.77 31.47
C ARG A 79 -13.45 4.79 31.88
N PRO A 80 -13.87 5.72 31.00
CA PRO A 80 -14.89 6.73 31.29
C PRO A 80 -16.26 6.13 31.56
N ASN A 81 -16.52 4.94 31.02
CA ASN A 81 -17.73 4.14 31.25
C ASN A 81 -17.42 2.65 31.30
N LYS A 82 -18.45 1.81 31.50
CA LYS A 82 -18.28 0.35 31.66
C LYS A 82 -18.00 -0.40 30.34
N VAL A 83 -18.27 0.22 29.19
CA VAL A 83 -18.16 -0.41 27.86
C VAL A 83 -16.89 0.02 27.14
N TRP A 84 -16.62 1.30 27.07
CA TRP A 84 -15.52 1.88 26.29
C TRP A 84 -14.38 2.34 27.18
N GLY A 85 -13.17 2.20 26.70
CA GLY A 85 -11.97 2.72 27.34
C GLY A 85 -10.80 2.80 26.36
N GLY A 86 -9.79 3.55 26.78
CA GLY A 86 -8.48 3.58 26.13
C GLY A 86 -7.47 2.81 26.96
N MET A 87 -6.54 2.13 26.35
CA MET A 87 -5.40 1.45 26.95
C MET A 87 -4.12 2.00 26.36
N LEU A 88 -3.09 2.16 27.18
CA LEU A 88 -1.72 2.44 26.75
C LEU A 88 -0.79 1.49 27.50
N ASN A 89 -0.07 0.64 26.78
CA ASN A 89 1.01 -0.16 27.33
C ASN A 89 2.35 0.44 26.94
N VAL A 90 3.27 0.51 27.89
CA VAL A 90 4.69 0.72 27.64
C VAL A 90 5.38 -0.61 27.97
N ALA A 91 6.06 -1.22 27.00
CA ALA A 91 6.51 -2.58 27.18
C ALA A 91 7.92 -2.85 26.67
N PHE A 92 8.58 -3.81 27.34
CA PHE A 92 9.70 -4.56 26.79
C PHE A 92 9.14 -5.78 26.04
N ASP A 93 9.40 -5.85 24.75
CA ASP A 93 8.85 -6.85 23.84
C ASP A 93 9.97 -7.61 23.11
N ASN A 94 10.26 -8.84 23.53
CA ASN A 94 11.27 -9.66 22.87
C ASN A 94 10.59 -10.53 21.81
N ARG A 95 11.01 -10.35 20.56
CA ARG A 95 10.49 -11.05 19.37
C ARG A 95 11.54 -11.97 18.73
N GLY A 96 12.51 -12.43 19.48
CA GLY A 96 13.51 -13.37 19.01
C GLY A 96 12.98 -14.79 18.79
N GLY A 97 13.81 -15.64 18.20
CA GLY A 97 13.47 -17.05 17.94
C GLY A 97 14.61 -17.81 17.26
N LYS A 98 14.29 -18.99 16.76
CA LYS A 98 15.20 -19.83 15.96
C LYS A 98 14.53 -20.13 14.64
N PHE A 99 15.29 -20.05 13.56
CA PHE A 99 14.87 -20.53 12.25
C PHE A 99 14.98 -22.06 12.17
N ASP A 100 14.18 -22.69 11.33
CA ASP A 100 14.28 -24.12 11.06
C ASP A 100 15.67 -24.39 10.46
N GLY A 101 16.24 -25.54 10.80
CA GLY A 101 17.57 -25.92 10.32
C GLY A 101 17.58 -26.15 8.81
N GLU A 102 18.61 -25.63 8.16
CA GLU A 102 18.84 -25.78 6.73
C GLU A 102 20.18 -26.52 6.49
N VAL A 103 20.40 -26.96 5.27
CA VAL A 103 21.62 -27.67 4.89
C VAL A 103 22.38 -26.88 3.84
N ALA A 104 23.66 -26.62 4.10
CA ALA A 104 24.55 -25.98 3.14
C ALA A 104 24.90 -26.91 1.98
N PRO A 105 25.40 -26.40 0.83
CA PRO A 105 25.81 -27.22 -0.32
C PRO A 105 26.89 -28.28 -0.01
N CYS A 106 27.67 -28.11 1.10
CA CYS A 106 28.59 -29.10 1.61
C CYS A 106 27.92 -30.28 2.35
N ASN A 107 26.61 -30.37 2.35
CA ASN A 107 25.81 -31.29 3.18
C ASN A 107 26.04 -31.07 4.71
N CYS A 108 26.38 -29.87 5.11
CA CYS A 108 26.65 -29.48 6.48
C CYS A 108 25.40 -28.83 7.08
N ALA A 109 25.02 -29.21 8.31
CA ALA A 109 23.87 -28.60 8.98
C ALA A 109 24.12 -27.12 9.34
N MET A 110 23.11 -26.29 9.13
CA MET A 110 23.12 -24.87 9.51
C MET A 110 21.98 -24.55 10.47
N ALA A 111 22.22 -23.63 11.38
CA ALA A 111 21.19 -23.11 12.27
C ALA A 111 21.34 -21.60 12.45
N LEU A 112 20.22 -20.91 12.59
CA LEU A 112 20.16 -19.47 12.77
C LEU A 112 19.20 -19.14 13.92
N SER A 113 19.68 -18.34 14.88
CA SER A 113 18.85 -17.79 15.95
C SER A 113 18.90 -16.27 15.93
N THR A 114 17.80 -15.65 16.30
CA THR A 114 17.68 -14.20 16.37
C THR A 114 17.25 -13.75 17.77
N ASN A 115 17.80 -12.63 18.22
CA ASN A 115 17.40 -11.95 19.44
C ASN A 115 17.09 -10.49 19.10
N ILE A 116 15.84 -10.25 18.69
CA ILE A 116 15.34 -8.91 18.38
C ILE A 116 14.41 -8.51 19.52
N SER A 117 14.65 -7.34 20.11
CA SER A 117 13.81 -6.80 21.17
C SER A 117 13.49 -5.33 20.95
N TYR A 118 12.35 -4.91 21.49
CA TYR A 118 11.81 -3.58 21.33
C TYR A 118 11.35 -2.99 22.66
N LEU A 119 11.47 -1.68 22.79
CA LEU A 119 10.62 -0.87 23.65
C LEU A 119 9.39 -0.52 22.85
N THR A 120 8.18 -0.86 23.32
CA THR A 120 6.95 -0.62 22.58
C THR A 120 6.01 0.35 23.30
N LEU A 121 5.34 1.20 22.52
CA LEU A 121 4.18 1.99 22.94
C LEU A 121 2.95 1.44 22.22
N GLU A 122 1.96 0.99 23.00
CA GLU A 122 0.82 0.24 22.48
C GLU A 122 -0.52 0.92 22.85
N PRO A 123 -0.88 2.06 22.21
CA PRO A 123 -2.21 2.64 22.38
C PRO A 123 -3.27 1.71 21.78
N SER A 124 -4.35 1.47 22.50
CA SER A 124 -5.43 0.59 22.07
C SER A 124 -6.78 1.08 22.54
N LEU A 125 -7.79 0.88 21.71
CA LEU A 125 -9.19 1.03 22.09
C LEU A 125 -9.63 -0.25 22.81
N ARG A 126 -10.26 -0.10 23.98
CA ARG A 126 -10.82 -1.19 24.77
C ARG A 126 -12.34 -1.14 24.70
N VAL A 127 -12.95 -2.29 24.44
CA VAL A 127 -14.41 -2.46 24.45
C VAL A 127 -14.76 -3.64 25.33
N ALA A 128 -15.62 -3.45 26.33
CA ALA A 128 -16.20 -4.51 27.15
C ALA A 128 -17.70 -4.68 26.78
N PRO A 129 -18.05 -5.63 25.91
CA PRO A 129 -19.42 -5.82 25.47
C PRO A 129 -20.34 -6.06 26.65
N PHE A 130 -21.52 -5.44 26.62
CA PHE A 130 -22.54 -5.57 27.67
C PHE A 130 -22.05 -5.19 29.08
N ALA A 131 -21.04 -4.33 29.19
CA ALA A 131 -20.41 -3.98 30.48
C ALA A 131 -19.91 -5.20 31.27
N SER A 132 -19.46 -6.24 30.56
CA SER A 132 -18.98 -7.51 31.15
C SER A 132 -17.53 -7.42 31.65
N ALA A 133 -17.09 -8.45 32.36
CA ALA A 133 -15.68 -8.61 32.73
C ALA A 133 -14.79 -8.89 31.50
N PHE A 134 -15.35 -9.48 30.46
CA PHE A 134 -14.68 -9.73 29.19
C PHE A 134 -14.51 -8.42 28.42
N TYR A 135 -13.36 -8.25 27.81
CA TYR A 135 -13.07 -7.11 26.93
C TYR A 135 -12.24 -7.53 25.73
N VAL A 136 -12.40 -6.81 24.65
CA VAL A 136 -11.54 -6.87 23.47
C VAL A 136 -10.79 -5.54 23.33
N PHE A 137 -9.62 -5.58 22.73
CA PHE A 137 -8.84 -4.39 22.45
C PHE A 137 -8.14 -4.50 21.11
N ALA A 138 -7.94 -3.35 20.48
CA ALA A 138 -7.21 -3.25 19.22
C ALA A 138 -6.53 -1.89 19.13
N GLY A 139 -5.37 -1.83 18.49
CA GLY A 139 -4.65 -0.59 18.26
C GLY A 139 -3.32 -0.78 17.56
N PRO A 140 -2.69 0.33 17.13
CA PRO A 140 -1.33 0.31 16.61
C PRO A 140 -0.33 0.07 17.74
N THR A 141 0.87 -0.38 17.37
CA THR A 141 2.03 -0.43 18.25
C THR A 141 3.21 0.27 17.60
N LEU A 142 3.89 1.11 18.35
CA LEU A 142 5.13 1.76 17.93
C LEU A 142 6.29 1.01 18.59
N ASN A 143 7.20 0.47 17.79
CA ASN A 143 8.25 -0.42 18.24
C ASN A 143 9.61 0.25 18.01
N PHE A 144 10.35 0.51 19.08
CA PHE A 144 11.71 1.06 19.05
C PHE A 144 12.71 -0.06 19.29
N ASN A 145 13.56 -0.34 18.30
CA ASN A 145 14.51 -1.46 18.38
C ASN A 145 15.56 -1.21 19.48
N MET A 146 15.75 -2.20 20.36
CA MET A 146 16.75 -2.19 21.42
C MET A 146 17.88 -3.20 21.18
N SER A 147 17.61 -4.30 20.47
CA SER A 147 18.58 -5.35 20.18
C SER A 147 18.26 -6.01 18.86
N LYS A 148 19.29 -6.28 18.09
CA LYS A 148 19.20 -6.87 16.74
C LYS A 148 20.24 -7.98 16.50
N ALA A 149 20.61 -8.71 17.55
CA ALA A 149 21.64 -9.74 17.47
C ALA A 149 21.16 -11.03 16.79
N PHE A 150 22.07 -11.71 16.12
CA PHE A 150 21.89 -13.09 15.65
C PHE A 150 23.06 -13.98 16.01
N THR A 151 22.83 -15.29 15.98
CA THR A 151 23.87 -16.32 16.04
C THR A 151 23.63 -17.28 14.88
N TYR A 152 24.61 -17.39 14.03
CA TYR A 152 24.66 -18.35 12.92
C TYR A 152 25.67 -19.44 13.24
N THR A 153 25.29 -20.69 13.05
CA THR A 153 26.14 -21.87 13.23
C THR A 153 26.11 -22.72 11.97
N GLN A 154 27.25 -23.20 11.56
CA GLN A 154 27.38 -24.16 10.46
C GLN A 154 28.37 -25.24 10.90
N GLU A 155 28.03 -26.50 10.65
CA GLU A 155 28.89 -27.62 10.96
C GLU A 155 30.29 -27.41 10.36
N LYS A 156 31.34 -27.69 11.14
CA LYS A 156 32.77 -27.52 10.77
C LYS A 156 33.23 -26.06 10.62
N GLN A 157 32.43 -25.08 11.04
CA GLN A 157 32.81 -23.66 11.10
C GLN A 157 32.63 -23.10 12.50
N THR A 158 33.32 -22.02 12.81
CA THR A 158 33.16 -21.31 14.08
C THR A 158 31.82 -20.56 14.08
N ASP A 159 31.12 -20.61 15.20
CA ASP A 159 29.86 -19.86 15.40
C ASP A 159 30.08 -18.37 15.18
N THR A 160 29.24 -17.77 14.36
CA THR A 160 29.23 -16.32 14.12
C THR A 160 28.14 -15.66 14.95
N ARG A 161 28.54 -14.70 15.79
CA ARG A 161 27.61 -13.83 16.55
C ARG A 161 27.82 -12.40 16.11
N SER A 162 26.77 -11.77 15.64
CA SER A 162 26.82 -10.40 15.13
C SER A 162 25.43 -9.77 15.17
N ASP A 163 25.32 -8.54 14.74
CA ASP A 163 24.06 -7.84 14.58
C ASP A 163 23.53 -7.97 13.16
N TRP A 164 22.21 -8.07 13.03
CA TRP A 164 21.51 -7.98 11.75
C TRP A 164 21.74 -6.61 11.12
N SER A 165 22.09 -6.58 9.84
CA SER A 165 22.04 -5.32 9.07
C SER A 165 20.60 -4.94 8.72
N ASN A 166 20.39 -3.65 8.45
CA ASN A 166 19.12 -3.12 7.92
C ASN A 166 17.88 -3.42 8.78
N VAL A 167 18.05 -3.60 10.10
CA VAL A 167 16.94 -3.65 11.05
C VAL A 167 16.41 -2.24 11.26
N ARG A 168 15.10 -2.07 11.18
CA ARG A 168 14.45 -0.78 11.38
C ARG A 168 14.57 -0.35 12.84
N GLU A 169 15.02 0.87 13.07
CA GLU A 169 15.10 1.46 14.41
C GLU A 169 13.70 1.70 14.99
N VAL A 170 12.76 2.10 14.13
CA VAL A 170 11.35 2.29 14.49
C VAL A 170 10.48 1.54 13.51
N SER A 171 9.55 0.74 14.01
CA SER A 171 8.53 0.06 13.20
C SER A 171 7.14 0.24 13.80
N ILE A 172 6.12 0.07 12.96
CA ILE A 172 4.71 0.17 13.36
C ILE A 172 4.05 -1.18 13.06
N SER A 173 3.33 -1.70 14.07
CA SER A 173 2.57 -2.93 13.97
C SER A 173 1.11 -2.68 14.37
N ALA A 174 0.24 -3.65 14.15
CA ALA A 174 -1.09 -3.68 14.71
C ALA A 174 -1.25 -4.83 15.70
N GLN A 175 -2.04 -4.60 16.74
CA GLN A 175 -2.45 -5.65 17.66
C GLN A 175 -3.96 -5.70 17.81
N VAL A 176 -4.45 -6.92 18.03
CA VAL A 176 -5.81 -7.19 18.47
C VAL A 176 -5.78 -8.25 19.56
N GLY A 177 -6.59 -8.06 20.59
CA GLY A 177 -6.59 -9.01 21.69
C GLY A 177 -7.89 -9.04 22.48
N ALA A 178 -7.95 -9.97 23.40
CA ALA A 178 -9.05 -10.13 24.34
C ALA A 178 -8.52 -10.43 25.72
N GLY A 179 -9.26 -10.04 26.75
CA GLY A 179 -8.94 -10.31 28.14
C GLY A 179 -10.19 -10.37 29.02
N MET A 180 -9.99 -10.75 30.27
CA MET A 180 -11.07 -10.81 31.23
C MET A 180 -10.60 -10.24 32.58
N ASP A 181 -11.34 -9.31 33.15
CA ASP A 181 -11.02 -8.68 34.44
C ASP A 181 -11.66 -9.46 35.59
N PHE A 182 -10.85 -10.15 36.39
CA PHE A 182 -11.28 -10.81 37.62
C PHE A 182 -11.01 -9.90 38.82
N PRO A 183 -12.04 -9.34 39.48
CA PRO A 183 -11.85 -8.50 40.65
C PRO A 183 -11.33 -9.35 41.82
N ILE A 184 -10.21 -8.90 42.41
CA ILE A 184 -9.59 -9.55 43.55
C ILE A 184 -9.71 -8.72 44.86
N SER A 185 -10.20 -7.48 44.74
CA SER A 185 -10.53 -6.62 45.88
C SER A 185 -12.01 -6.66 46.21
N GLY A 186 -12.34 -6.39 47.49
CA GLY A 186 -13.74 -6.25 47.90
C GLY A 186 -14.45 -5.08 47.21
N ARG A 187 -15.73 -5.24 46.90
CA ARG A 187 -16.54 -4.22 46.16
C ARG A 187 -16.60 -2.85 46.85
N LYS A 188 -16.40 -2.78 48.18
CA LYS A 188 -16.38 -1.52 48.95
C LYS A 188 -14.97 -0.97 49.17
N SER A 189 -13.94 -1.59 48.62
CA SER A 189 -12.57 -1.10 48.78
C SER A 189 -12.39 0.21 48.02
N ALA A 190 -11.73 1.18 48.67
CA ALA A 190 -11.40 2.46 48.03
C ALA A 190 -10.45 2.31 46.82
N THR A 191 -9.64 1.25 46.85
CA THR A 191 -8.79 0.82 45.72
C THR A 191 -9.33 -0.50 45.18
N GLN A 192 -9.75 -0.51 43.93
CA GLN A 192 -10.17 -1.72 43.21
C GLN A 192 -8.93 -2.36 42.58
N MET A 193 -8.87 -3.70 42.62
CA MET A 193 -7.76 -4.48 42.05
C MET A 193 -8.36 -5.58 41.17
N THR A 194 -7.74 -5.84 40.02
CA THR A 194 -8.13 -6.94 39.11
C THR A 194 -6.91 -7.73 38.67
N LEU A 195 -7.13 -9.03 38.48
CA LEU A 195 -6.23 -9.93 37.78
C LEU A 195 -6.82 -10.17 36.39
N SER A 196 -6.06 -9.92 35.34
CA SER A 196 -6.61 -9.89 33.99
C SER A 196 -5.78 -10.76 33.04
N PRO A 197 -6.13 -12.06 32.88
CA PRO A 197 -5.56 -12.86 31.80
C PRO A 197 -5.93 -12.25 30.45
N PHE A 198 -5.01 -12.29 29.51
CA PHE A 198 -5.22 -11.77 28.15
C PHE A 198 -4.48 -12.61 27.10
N VAL A 199 -5.00 -12.55 25.89
CA VAL A 199 -4.35 -13.05 24.68
C VAL A 199 -4.42 -11.95 23.61
N SER A 200 -3.32 -11.78 22.87
CA SER A 200 -3.30 -10.87 21.72
C SER A 200 -2.55 -11.46 20.55
N PHE A 201 -2.90 -11.01 19.38
CA PHE A 201 -2.21 -11.26 18.13
C PHE A 201 -1.63 -9.94 17.65
N GLN A 202 -0.37 -9.97 17.24
CA GLN A 202 0.34 -8.82 16.70
C GLN A 202 0.99 -9.18 15.38
N THR A 203 0.89 -8.28 14.42
CA THR A 203 1.52 -8.39 13.11
C THR A 203 2.12 -7.07 12.70
N ASP A 204 3.28 -7.12 12.10
CA ASP A 204 3.95 -5.94 11.56
C ASP A 204 3.31 -5.54 10.21
N PHE A 205 3.42 -4.26 9.86
CA PHE A 205 3.01 -3.77 8.54
C PHE A 205 4.18 -3.84 7.57
N GLY A 206 4.08 -4.73 6.57
CA GLY A 206 5.11 -4.95 5.57
C GLY A 206 6.18 -5.96 5.98
N HIS A 207 7.32 -5.96 5.28
CA HIS A 207 8.45 -6.83 5.59
C HIS A 207 9.25 -6.27 6.76
N ASP A 208 8.81 -6.53 7.96
CA ASP A 208 9.49 -6.21 9.20
C ASP A 208 9.98 -7.51 9.87
N PRO A 209 11.10 -7.50 10.56
CA PRO A 209 11.80 -6.36 11.15
C PRO A 209 12.91 -5.71 10.30
N ARG A 210 13.18 -6.20 9.08
CA ARG A 210 14.30 -5.72 8.27
C ARG A 210 13.83 -5.12 6.95
N SER A 211 14.57 -4.15 6.42
CA SER A 211 14.33 -3.57 5.08
C SER A 211 14.88 -4.44 3.94
N VAL A 212 15.63 -5.50 4.26
CA VAL A 212 16.16 -6.51 3.32
C VAL A 212 15.70 -7.90 3.72
N GLY A 213 15.62 -8.81 2.78
CA GLY A 213 14.96 -10.11 2.97
C GLY A 213 13.44 -9.97 2.84
N SER A 214 12.72 -11.05 3.05
CA SER A 214 11.25 -11.09 2.93
C SER A 214 10.58 -11.81 4.09
N TRP A 215 11.13 -11.70 5.30
CA TRP A 215 10.57 -12.38 6.45
C TRP A 215 9.62 -11.50 7.25
N ASP A 216 8.43 -12.05 7.47
CA ASP A 216 7.38 -11.46 8.29
C ASP A 216 7.41 -12.08 9.69
N LEU A 217 6.98 -11.31 10.67
CA LEU A 217 6.92 -11.74 12.05
C LEU A 217 5.48 -11.62 12.57
N TYR A 218 4.94 -12.75 13.02
CA TYR A 218 3.65 -12.84 13.71
C TYR A 218 3.88 -13.23 15.16
N THR A 219 3.27 -12.51 16.10
CA THR A 219 3.38 -12.80 17.52
C THR A 219 2.00 -13.08 18.10
N ILE A 220 1.86 -14.26 18.73
CA ILE A 220 0.73 -14.54 19.63
C ILE A 220 1.26 -14.34 21.04
N ARG A 221 0.61 -13.47 21.81
CA ARG A 221 0.98 -13.16 23.18
C ARG A 221 -0.06 -13.67 24.12
N THR A 222 0.35 -14.38 25.18
CA THR A 222 -0.54 -14.86 26.25
C THR A 222 0.05 -14.47 27.58
N GLY A 223 -0.73 -13.81 28.42
CA GLY A 223 -0.21 -13.26 29.68
C GLY A 223 -1.26 -12.91 30.70
N MET A 224 -0.78 -12.26 31.75
CA MET A 224 -1.56 -11.83 32.90
C MET A 224 -1.19 -10.40 33.27
N ALA A 225 -2.22 -9.56 33.46
CA ALA A 225 -2.06 -8.21 33.98
C ALA A 225 -2.65 -8.10 35.39
N PHE A 226 -1.91 -7.49 36.30
CA PHE A 226 -2.39 -7.01 37.59
C PHE A 226 -2.69 -5.53 37.48
N LYS A 227 -3.92 -5.12 37.77
CA LYS A 227 -4.36 -3.74 37.61
C LYS A 227 -5.02 -3.22 38.89
N PHE A 228 -4.81 -1.95 39.19
CA PHE A 228 -5.43 -1.28 40.31
C PHE A 228 -5.94 0.10 39.91
N GLY A 229 -7.06 0.52 40.52
CA GLY A 229 -7.66 1.83 40.29
C GLY A 229 -8.34 2.36 41.54
N LYS A 230 -8.27 3.66 41.77
CA LYS A 230 -8.88 4.32 42.93
C LYS A 230 -10.28 4.80 42.59
N LEU A 231 -11.25 4.43 43.44
CA LEU A 231 -12.62 4.98 43.34
C LEU A 231 -12.60 6.47 43.68
N ARG A 232 -13.20 7.29 42.81
CA ARG A 232 -13.42 8.70 43.09
C ARG A 232 -14.58 8.82 44.11
N LYS A 233 -14.34 9.36 45.28
CA LYS A 233 -15.44 9.72 46.21
C LYS A 233 -16.31 10.76 45.51
N SER A 234 -17.58 10.40 45.24
CA SER A 234 -18.57 11.39 44.80
C SER A 234 -18.81 12.33 45.97
N THR A 235 -18.35 13.56 45.88
CA THR A 235 -18.83 14.66 46.74
C THR A 235 -20.19 15.05 46.21
N ALA A 236 -21.23 14.42 46.75
CA ALA A 236 -22.62 14.89 46.56
C ALA A 236 -22.73 16.25 47.22
N ALA A 237 -22.75 17.32 46.45
CA ALA A 237 -23.17 18.64 46.90
C ALA A 237 -24.67 18.54 47.17
N THR A 238 -25.04 18.64 48.43
CA THR A 238 -26.43 18.78 48.89
C THR A 238 -26.92 20.19 48.48
N ALA A 239 -27.71 20.25 47.43
CA ALA A 239 -28.46 21.47 47.12
C ALA A 239 -29.91 21.31 47.62
N PRO A 240 -30.54 22.38 48.15
CA PRO A 240 -31.86 22.32 48.77
C PRO A 240 -32.97 22.05 47.75
N ALA A 241 -33.91 21.23 48.17
CA ALA A 241 -35.10 20.88 47.39
C ALA A 241 -35.95 22.12 47.08
N THR A 242 -36.09 22.49 45.83
CA THR A 242 -37.17 23.35 45.33
C THR A 242 -37.97 22.50 44.33
N SER A 243 -39.22 22.26 44.73
CA SER A 243 -40.20 21.54 43.91
C SER A 243 -40.56 22.41 42.70
N ILE A 244 -40.27 21.92 41.51
CA ILE A 244 -40.82 22.44 40.26
C ILE A 244 -41.12 21.27 39.31
N ALA A 245 -42.32 21.37 38.72
CA ALA A 245 -43.03 20.54 37.78
C ALA A 245 -42.18 19.62 36.86
N LYS A 246 -42.72 18.41 36.60
CA LYS A 246 -42.24 17.43 35.62
C LYS A 246 -41.99 18.11 34.26
N PRO A 247 -40.77 18.03 33.70
CA PRO A 247 -40.59 18.29 32.30
C PRO A 247 -40.94 17.03 31.51
N VAL A 248 -41.68 17.25 30.44
CA VAL A 248 -41.93 16.27 29.38
C VAL A 248 -40.57 15.80 28.84
N THR A 249 -40.31 14.50 28.89
CA THR A 249 -39.13 13.83 28.35
C THR A 249 -39.22 13.93 26.82
N ILE A 250 -38.51 14.86 26.22
CA ILE A 250 -38.18 14.79 24.79
C ILE A 250 -37.12 13.69 24.66
N PRO A 251 -37.34 12.66 23.83
CA PRO A 251 -36.29 11.67 23.58
C PRO A 251 -35.06 12.40 23.04
N ALA A 252 -33.90 12.14 23.66
CA ALA A 252 -32.63 12.60 23.12
C ALA A 252 -32.51 12.05 21.70
N ILE A 253 -32.51 12.95 20.73
CA ILE A 253 -32.16 12.64 19.34
C ILE A 253 -30.70 12.16 19.39
N VAL A 254 -30.50 10.85 19.30
CA VAL A 254 -29.22 10.30 18.94
C VAL A 254 -28.94 10.89 17.57
N ALA A 255 -27.92 11.73 17.44
CA ALA A 255 -27.48 12.23 16.15
C ALA A 255 -27.09 11.00 15.31
N GLU A 256 -27.98 10.56 14.44
CA GLU A 256 -27.66 9.55 13.43
C GLU A 256 -26.47 10.08 12.62
N LYS A 257 -25.43 9.27 12.47
CA LYS A 257 -24.36 9.58 11.54
C LYS A 257 -24.98 9.83 10.17
N ASP A 258 -24.87 11.06 9.67
CA ASP A 258 -25.42 11.45 8.37
C ASP A 258 -24.31 11.45 7.30
N VAL A 259 -24.67 11.10 6.08
CA VAL A 259 -23.79 11.19 4.92
C VAL A 259 -23.57 12.64 4.55
N GLN A 260 -22.31 13.08 4.50
CA GLN A 260 -21.96 14.42 4.05
C GLN A 260 -21.77 14.41 2.52
N PHE A 261 -22.64 15.13 1.81
CA PHE A 261 -22.58 15.23 0.36
C PHE A 261 -21.99 16.57 -0.06
N SER A 262 -21.00 16.51 -0.95
CA SER A 262 -20.43 17.69 -1.62
C SER A 262 -20.08 17.39 -3.06
N VAL A 263 -20.14 18.41 -3.91
CA VAL A 263 -19.81 18.30 -5.32
C VAL A 263 -18.70 19.28 -5.66
N ARG A 264 -17.68 18.79 -6.34
CA ARG A 264 -16.62 19.59 -6.92
C ARG A 264 -16.71 19.53 -8.43
N ALA A 265 -16.89 20.65 -9.08
CA ALA A 265 -16.94 20.75 -10.54
C ALA A 265 -15.79 21.62 -11.06
N PRO A 266 -15.23 21.30 -12.25
CA PRO A 266 -14.31 22.20 -12.93
C PRO A 266 -15.02 23.46 -13.38
N LYS A 267 -14.37 24.62 -13.24
CA LYS A 267 -14.92 25.88 -13.81
C LYS A 267 -14.98 25.84 -15.32
N VAL A 268 -14.02 25.16 -15.94
CA VAL A 268 -13.93 24.97 -17.39
C VAL A 268 -13.57 23.52 -17.63
N VAL A 269 -14.30 22.88 -18.54
CA VAL A 269 -14.15 21.46 -18.90
C VAL A 269 -13.22 21.35 -20.10
N PRO A 270 -11.94 20.95 -19.93
CA PRO A 270 -11.07 20.64 -21.05
C PRO A 270 -11.50 19.32 -21.68
N LEU A 271 -11.73 19.33 -22.99
CA LEU A 271 -12.09 18.11 -23.75
C LEU A 271 -10.85 17.29 -24.10
N LYS A 272 -9.79 17.98 -24.48
CA LYS A 272 -8.50 17.41 -24.87
C LYS A 272 -7.37 18.29 -24.35
N ARG A 273 -6.25 17.65 -23.97
CA ARG A 273 -5.04 18.37 -23.54
C ARG A 273 -3.81 17.71 -24.13
N LYS A 274 -2.89 18.51 -24.68
CA LYS A 274 -1.56 18.04 -25.01
C LYS A 274 -0.76 17.87 -23.70
N VAL A 275 -0.10 16.73 -23.55
CA VAL A 275 0.66 16.39 -22.35
C VAL A 275 2.07 15.95 -22.75
N ASN A 276 3.07 16.51 -22.09
CA ASN A 276 4.42 15.95 -22.10
C ASN A 276 4.49 14.91 -20.98
N GLU A 277 4.57 13.65 -21.36
CA GLU A 277 4.57 12.51 -20.43
C GLU A 277 5.99 11.95 -20.26
N LYS A 278 6.44 11.83 -19.03
CA LYS A 278 7.70 11.19 -18.67
C LYS A 278 7.41 9.99 -17.76
N PHE A 279 7.89 8.84 -18.15
CA PHE A 279 7.67 7.60 -17.43
C PHE A 279 8.94 6.75 -17.34
N VAL A 280 8.99 5.90 -16.32
CA VAL A 280 10.09 4.97 -16.09
C VAL A 280 10.04 3.88 -17.16
N LEU A 281 11.17 3.62 -17.81
CA LEU A 281 11.29 2.49 -18.74
C LEU A 281 11.52 1.20 -17.93
N GLY A 282 10.61 0.23 -18.07
CA GLY A 282 10.76 -1.10 -17.47
C GLY A 282 12.02 -1.79 -17.99
N ASN A 283 12.74 -2.45 -17.09
CA ASN A 283 13.99 -3.13 -17.40
C ASN A 283 13.82 -4.63 -17.72
N SER A 284 12.57 -5.10 -17.83
CA SER A 284 12.26 -6.52 -18.09
C SER A 284 11.74 -6.70 -19.51
N VAL A 285 12.09 -7.82 -20.13
CA VAL A 285 11.52 -8.30 -21.40
C VAL A 285 10.79 -9.60 -21.10
N PHE A 286 9.47 -9.61 -21.24
CA PHE A 286 8.63 -10.77 -20.93
C PHE A 286 8.53 -11.71 -22.14
N PHE A 287 8.63 -13.03 -21.87
CA PHE A 287 8.63 -14.08 -22.87
C PHE A 287 7.35 -14.90 -22.83
N ASP A 288 6.87 -15.31 -24.01
CA ASP A 288 5.69 -16.16 -24.11
C ASP A 288 5.95 -17.56 -23.54
N LEU A 289 4.91 -18.21 -23.00
CA LEU A 289 5.03 -19.55 -22.45
C LEU A 289 5.52 -20.54 -23.51
N GLY A 290 6.56 -21.31 -23.16
CA GLY A 290 7.13 -22.31 -24.04
C GLY A 290 8.04 -21.78 -25.16
N SER A 291 8.26 -20.47 -25.25
CA SER A 291 9.14 -19.84 -26.24
C SER A 291 10.37 -19.22 -25.58
N THR A 292 11.51 -19.27 -26.26
CA THR A 292 12.75 -18.57 -25.91
C THR A 292 13.10 -17.47 -26.92
N GLU A 293 12.20 -17.24 -27.88
CA GLU A 293 12.31 -16.19 -28.89
C GLU A 293 11.75 -14.87 -28.34
N ILE A 294 12.33 -13.74 -28.74
CA ILE A 294 11.78 -12.42 -28.44
C ILE A 294 10.37 -12.32 -29.04
N PRO A 295 9.34 -12.11 -28.21
CA PRO A 295 7.95 -12.08 -28.69
C PRO A 295 7.70 -11.02 -29.76
N ASN A 296 6.77 -11.28 -30.68
CA ASN A 296 6.48 -10.39 -31.82
C ASN A 296 5.88 -9.03 -31.43
N ARG A 297 5.41 -8.88 -30.20
CA ARG A 297 4.94 -7.60 -29.69
C ARG A 297 6.08 -6.59 -29.43
N TYR A 298 7.33 -7.07 -29.23
CA TYR A 298 8.51 -6.21 -29.22
C TYR A 298 8.94 -5.85 -30.63
N VAL A 299 9.28 -4.57 -30.83
CA VAL A 299 9.72 -4.07 -32.13
C VAL A 299 11.13 -4.59 -32.41
N LYS A 300 11.29 -5.43 -33.44
CA LYS A 300 12.59 -5.93 -33.92
C LYS A 300 12.98 -5.18 -35.18
N LEU A 301 14.13 -4.51 -35.15
CA LEU A 301 14.67 -3.78 -36.29
C LEU A 301 15.63 -4.64 -37.11
N SER A 302 15.77 -4.32 -38.41
CA SER A 302 16.92 -4.78 -39.18
C SER A 302 18.16 -3.95 -38.84
N GLN A 303 19.36 -4.42 -39.20
CA GLN A 303 20.61 -3.66 -39.03
C GLN A 303 20.54 -2.27 -39.66
N THR A 304 19.98 -2.17 -40.86
CA THR A 304 19.81 -0.89 -41.57
C THR A 304 18.89 0.08 -40.80
N GLN A 305 17.78 -0.43 -40.27
CA GLN A 305 16.88 0.38 -39.45
C GLN A 305 17.51 0.81 -38.11
N ALA A 306 18.28 -0.10 -37.50
CA ALA A 306 18.97 0.19 -36.24
C ALA A 306 20.03 1.28 -36.36
N ILE A 307 20.71 1.40 -37.50
CA ILE A 307 21.67 2.51 -37.77
C ILE A 307 20.97 3.87 -37.70
N ALA A 308 19.76 3.98 -38.24
CA ALA A 308 18.98 5.19 -38.25
C ALA A 308 18.15 5.41 -36.97
N PHE A 309 18.02 4.39 -36.13
CA PHE A 309 17.20 4.47 -34.92
C PHE A 309 17.83 5.40 -33.87
N LYS A 310 17.01 6.30 -33.36
CA LYS A 310 17.30 7.18 -32.22
C LYS A 310 16.14 7.16 -31.26
N GLU A 311 16.44 7.07 -29.93
CA GLU A 311 15.42 7.09 -28.88
C GLU A 311 14.54 8.34 -28.98
N GLU A 312 15.11 9.50 -29.30
CA GLU A 312 14.41 10.77 -29.44
C GLU A 312 13.32 10.73 -30.53
N GLY A 313 13.51 9.92 -31.58
CA GLY A 313 12.51 9.75 -32.63
C GLY A 313 11.19 9.15 -32.14
N LEU A 314 11.20 8.42 -31.03
CA LEU A 314 10.00 7.92 -30.39
C LEU A 314 9.16 9.01 -29.73
N GLN A 315 9.70 10.22 -29.54
CA GLN A 315 9.03 11.34 -28.87
C GLN A 315 8.12 12.13 -29.82
N GLU A 316 8.43 12.14 -31.11
CA GLU A 316 7.86 13.07 -32.09
C GLU A 316 6.52 12.62 -32.71
N SER A 317 6.16 11.35 -32.66
CA SER A 317 4.93 10.88 -33.27
C SER A 317 3.70 11.32 -32.46
N GLN A 318 2.73 11.96 -33.11
CA GLN A 318 1.44 12.29 -32.52
C GLN A 318 0.63 11.02 -32.30
N PRO A 319 0.16 10.72 -31.07
CA PRO A 319 -0.73 9.59 -30.85
C PRO A 319 -2.11 9.89 -31.40
N ASN A 320 -2.62 8.99 -32.20
CA ASN A 320 -4.04 8.90 -32.47
C ASN A 320 -4.68 8.16 -31.29
N ASP A 321 -5.67 8.76 -30.66
CA ASP A 321 -6.50 8.24 -29.59
C ASP A 321 -5.85 7.86 -28.25
N LEU A 322 -6.25 8.63 -27.23
CA LEU A 322 -6.12 8.28 -25.81
C LEU A 322 -7.50 8.40 -25.18
N ASN A 323 -8.19 7.29 -25.01
CA ASN A 323 -9.43 7.25 -24.23
C ASN A 323 -9.10 7.34 -22.74
N SER A 324 -9.82 8.21 -22.01
CA SER A 324 -9.89 8.24 -20.54
C SER A 324 -8.54 8.22 -19.78
N GLY A 325 -7.52 8.96 -20.25
CA GLY A 325 -6.22 9.08 -19.55
C GLY A 325 -5.29 7.88 -19.73
N ARG A 326 -5.64 6.89 -20.52
CA ARG A 326 -4.79 5.75 -20.87
C ARG A 326 -3.69 6.16 -21.84
N SER A 327 -2.48 5.65 -21.63
CA SER A 327 -1.33 5.89 -22.49
C SER A 327 -0.98 4.66 -23.32
N SER A 328 -1.76 4.36 -24.36
CA SER A 328 -1.42 3.29 -25.33
C SER A 328 -0.02 3.49 -25.93
N ARG A 329 0.41 4.75 -26.03
CA ARG A 329 1.72 5.11 -26.53
C ARG A 329 2.86 4.72 -25.58
N GLN A 330 2.67 4.79 -24.27
CA GLN A 330 3.67 4.35 -23.28
C GLN A 330 4.07 2.90 -23.55
N LEU A 331 3.11 2.01 -23.76
CA LEU A 331 3.36 0.60 -24.04
C LEU A 331 4.03 0.41 -25.41
N ALA A 332 3.59 1.16 -26.44
CA ALA A 332 4.22 1.14 -27.76
C ALA A 332 5.71 1.56 -27.71
N VAL A 333 6.04 2.55 -26.87
CA VAL A 333 7.43 2.96 -26.63
C VAL A 333 8.18 1.89 -25.86
N TYR A 334 7.58 1.31 -24.83
CA TYR A 334 8.20 0.22 -24.08
C TYR A 334 8.52 -1.01 -24.94
N HIS A 335 7.68 -1.35 -25.90
CA HIS A 335 7.98 -2.43 -26.84
C HIS A 335 9.24 -2.18 -27.71
N ASN A 336 9.79 -0.96 -27.67
CA ASN A 336 11.11 -0.62 -28.21
C ASN A 336 12.24 -0.71 -27.18
N VAL A 337 12.03 -1.31 -25.99
CA VAL A 337 13.01 -1.35 -24.91
C VAL A 337 14.39 -1.87 -25.36
N LEU A 338 14.43 -2.89 -26.22
CA LEU A 338 15.67 -3.43 -26.78
C LEU A 338 16.35 -2.45 -27.76
N ASN A 339 15.55 -1.72 -28.55
CA ASN A 339 16.05 -0.71 -29.48
C ASN A 339 16.60 0.51 -28.72
N ILE A 340 15.87 0.96 -27.70
CA ILE A 340 16.30 2.02 -26.79
C ILE A 340 17.61 1.62 -26.09
N MET A 341 17.69 0.38 -25.58
CA MET A 341 18.90 -0.13 -24.96
C MET A 341 20.07 -0.21 -25.94
N GLY A 342 19.83 -0.66 -27.16
CA GLY A 342 20.83 -0.70 -28.23
C GLY A 342 21.36 0.69 -28.56
N ASP A 343 20.50 1.72 -28.69
CA ASP A 343 20.90 3.10 -28.94
C ASP A 343 21.70 3.70 -27.77
N ARG A 344 21.23 3.50 -26.52
CA ARG A 344 21.93 3.94 -25.30
C ARG A 344 23.31 3.30 -25.14
N LEU A 345 23.44 2.00 -25.39
CA LEU A 345 24.72 1.28 -25.34
C LEU A 345 25.68 1.75 -26.44
N ARG A 346 25.16 2.09 -27.62
CA ARG A 346 25.94 2.63 -28.72
C ARG A 346 26.43 4.05 -28.42
N ALA A 347 25.59 4.87 -27.80
CA ALA A 347 25.95 6.22 -27.36
C ALA A 347 26.93 6.22 -26.16
N ASN A 348 26.96 5.15 -25.35
CA ASN A 348 27.82 5.05 -24.17
C ASN A 348 28.72 3.80 -24.25
N PRO A 349 29.88 3.87 -24.97
CA PRO A 349 30.71 2.69 -25.23
C PRO A 349 31.29 2.01 -23.98
N GLN A 350 31.39 2.72 -22.86
CA GLN A 350 31.92 2.19 -21.59
C GLN A 350 30.88 1.46 -20.76
N SER A 351 29.60 1.63 -21.11
CA SER A 351 28.49 1.00 -20.36
C SER A 351 28.37 -0.49 -20.70
N SER A 352 28.05 -1.29 -19.70
CA SER A 352 27.80 -2.73 -19.82
C SER A 352 26.48 -3.11 -19.16
N ILE A 353 25.93 -4.25 -19.58
CA ILE A 353 24.70 -4.81 -19.02
C ILE A 353 24.86 -6.29 -18.72
N THR A 354 24.07 -6.77 -17.74
CA THR A 354 23.83 -8.18 -17.50
C THR A 354 22.38 -8.50 -17.81
N LEU A 355 22.16 -9.48 -18.65
CA LEU A 355 20.83 -10.01 -18.98
C LEU A 355 20.58 -11.24 -18.11
N THR A 356 19.67 -11.09 -17.15
CA THR A 356 19.32 -12.17 -16.22
C THR A 356 17.99 -12.78 -16.63
N GLY A 357 18.03 -13.91 -17.30
CA GLY A 357 16.83 -14.61 -17.75
C GLY A 357 16.28 -15.55 -16.69
N ALA A 358 14.98 -15.49 -16.44
CA ALA A 358 14.28 -16.33 -15.48
C ALA A 358 13.18 -17.15 -16.17
N SER A 359 13.15 -18.44 -15.86
CA SER A 359 12.11 -19.36 -16.33
C SER A 359 11.83 -20.37 -15.22
N GLY A 360 10.57 -20.48 -14.80
CA GLY A 360 10.13 -21.48 -13.82
C GLY A 360 10.36 -22.93 -14.27
N LYS A 361 10.83 -23.15 -15.50
CA LYS A 361 11.15 -24.48 -16.04
C LYS A 361 12.60 -24.87 -15.75
N SER A 362 13.56 -23.98 -15.98
CA SER A 362 14.97 -24.19 -15.65
C SER A 362 15.83 -22.94 -15.84
N PRO A 363 16.95 -22.79 -15.09
CA PRO A 363 17.93 -21.73 -15.32
C PRO A 363 18.52 -21.77 -16.74
N THR A 364 18.66 -22.95 -17.34
CA THR A 364 19.15 -23.10 -18.70
C THR A 364 18.24 -22.43 -19.72
N GLU A 365 16.92 -22.60 -19.59
CA GLU A 365 15.97 -21.95 -20.48
C GLU A 365 16.00 -20.43 -20.28
N GLY A 366 16.10 -19.94 -19.03
CA GLY A 366 16.29 -18.53 -18.73
C GLY A 366 17.54 -17.96 -19.40
N LYS A 367 18.65 -18.70 -19.36
CA LYS A 367 19.89 -18.29 -20.03
C LYS A 367 19.74 -18.21 -21.55
N ILE A 368 19.02 -19.16 -22.17
CA ILE A 368 18.74 -19.12 -23.62
C ILE A 368 17.97 -17.86 -23.99
N MET A 369 16.94 -17.47 -23.22
CA MET A 369 16.22 -16.23 -23.45
C MET A 369 17.15 -14.99 -23.36
N ALA A 370 18.05 -14.96 -22.39
CA ALA A 370 19.03 -13.89 -22.25
C ALA A 370 20.01 -13.84 -23.44
N GLU A 371 20.49 -15.01 -23.91
CA GLU A 371 21.34 -15.10 -25.10
C GLU A 371 20.62 -14.65 -26.37
N THR A 372 19.33 -14.90 -26.52
CA THR A 372 18.53 -14.41 -27.66
C THR A 372 18.51 -12.89 -27.71
N ILE A 373 18.35 -12.21 -26.58
CA ILE A 373 18.44 -10.75 -26.49
C ILE A 373 19.86 -10.27 -26.77
N LYS A 374 20.88 -10.90 -26.20
CA LYS A 374 22.27 -10.59 -26.46
C LYS A 374 22.58 -10.64 -27.95
N GLN A 375 22.18 -11.71 -28.62
CA GLN A 375 22.38 -11.87 -30.06
C GLN A 375 21.71 -10.74 -30.85
N TYR A 376 20.48 -10.35 -30.47
CA TYR A 376 19.81 -9.21 -31.08
C TYR A 376 20.63 -7.91 -30.96
N LEU A 377 21.11 -7.58 -29.77
CA LEU A 377 21.88 -6.36 -29.53
C LEU A 377 23.24 -6.38 -30.23
N VAL A 378 23.93 -7.52 -30.27
CA VAL A 378 25.22 -7.69 -30.94
C VAL A 378 25.05 -7.60 -32.46
N ILE A 379 24.11 -8.36 -33.03
CA ILE A 379 23.95 -8.47 -34.48
C ILE A 379 23.31 -7.19 -35.05
N VAL A 380 22.25 -6.70 -34.43
CA VAL A 380 21.42 -5.60 -34.98
C VAL A 380 22.02 -4.23 -34.66
N PHE A 381 22.52 -4.01 -33.44
CA PHE A 381 23.07 -2.73 -33.00
C PHE A 381 24.59 -2.66 -33.02
N GLY A 382 25.28 -3.78 -33.30
CA GLY A 382 26.74 -3.82 -33.34
C GLY A 382 27.42 -3.64 -31.98
N ILE A 383 26.71 -3.98 -30.88
CA ILE A 383 27.28 -3.87 -29.53
C ILE A 383 28.30 -5.01 -29.32
N ASP A 384 29.48 -4.66 -28.79
CA ASP A 384 30.50 -5.65 -28.46
C ASP A 384 29.96 -6.68 -27.46
N ALA A 385 30.11 -7.96 -27.81
CA ALA A 385 29.60 -9.08 -27.02
C ALA A 385 30.19 -9.15 -25.61
N SER A 386 31.39 -8.61 -25.39
CA SER A 386 32.04 -8.56 -24.06
C SER A 386 31.35 -7.61 -23.08
N ARG A 387 30.55 -6.67 -23.58
CA ARG A 387 29.79 -5.70 -22.79
C ARG A 387 28.44 -6.24 -22.31
N ILE A 388 28.05 -7.45 -22.76
CA ILE A 388 26.76 -8.07 -22.44
C ILE A 388 27.02 -9.42 -21.80
N SER A 389 26.82 -9.51 -20.49
CA SER A 389 26.82 -10.76 -19.75
C SER A 389 25.43 -11.39 -19.73
N THR A 390 25.36 -12.71 -19.62
CA THR A 390 24.09 -13.46 -19.57
C THR A 390 24.07 -14.43 -18.41
N GLU A 391 22.97 -14.44 -17.68
CA GLU A 391 22.73 -15.37 -16.58
C GLU A 391 21.35 -16.03 -16.73
N GLY A 392 21.22 -17.24 -16.18
CA GLY A 392 19.96 -17.97 -16.10
C GLY A 392 19.58 -18.28 -14.66
N ARG A 393 18.29 -18.16 -14.32
CA ARG A 393 17.71 -18.41 -13.00
C ARG A 393 16.39 -19.17 -13.11
N ASP A 394 16.00 -19.85 -12.05
CA ASP A 394 14.64 -20.43 -11.94
C ASP A 394 13.59 -19.33 -11.74
N LYS A 395 13.92 -18.31 -10.94
CA LYS A 395 13.05 -17.15 -10.68
C LYS A 395 13.83 -15.83 -10.84
N PRO A 396 13.16 -14.73 -11.17
CA PRO A 396 13.77 -13.41 -11.19
C PRO A 396 14.34 -13.04 -9.80
N LEU A 397 15.20 -12.02 -9.76
CA LEU A 397 15.67 -11.46 -8.49
C LEU A 397 14.52 -10.95 -7.61
N LEU A 398 13.49 -10.41 -8.25
CA LEU A 398 12.26 -9.94 -7.61
C LEU A 398 11.08 -10.70 -8.24
N PRO A 399 10.73 -11.90 -7.74
CA PRO A 399 9.67 -12.69 -8.32
C PRO A 399 8.29 -12.11 -8.00
N SER A 400 7.39 -12.16 -8.98
CA SER A 400 5.96 -11.86 -8.79
C SER A 400 5.27 -12.99 -8.03
N GLU A 401 5.62 -14.25 -8.30
CA GLU A 401 5.14 -15.39 -7.52
C GLU A 401 5.82 -15.45 -6.14
N GLN A 402 5.10 -15.02 -5.12
CA GLN A 402 5.58 -15.04 -3.74
C GLN A 402 5.42 -16.43 -3.09
N PRO A 403 6.35 -16.85 -2.20
CA PRO A 403 6.24 -18.11 -1.48
C PRO A 403 4.94 -18.19 -0.67
N GLY A 404 4.16 -19.27 -0.91
CA GLY A 404 2.89 -19.50 -0.21
C GLY A 404 1.67 -18.83 -0.83
N GLY A 405 1.82 -18.07 -1.90
CA GLY A 405 0.70 -17.58 -2.72
C GLY A 405 -0.08 -18.75 -3.33
N THR A 406 -1.40 -18.66 -3.35
CA THR A 406 -2.27 -19.71 -3.92
C THR A 406 -3.22 -19.15 -4.98
N LYS A 407 -3.27 -17.84 -5.16
CA LYS A 407 -4.15 -17.16 -6.12
C LYS A 407 -3.35 -16.63 -7.31
N ASP A 408 -3.99 -16.60 -8.46
CA ASP A 408 -3.49 -16.00 -9.70
C ASP A 408 -2.09 -16.50 -10.15
N LEU A 409 -1.70 -17.72 -9.73
CA LEU A 409 -0.37 -18.28 -9.95
C LEU A 409 0.04 -18.32 -11.42
N ALA A 410 -0.92 -18.53 -12.34
CA ALA A 410 -0.63 -18.55 -13.77
C ALA A 410 -0.12 -17.19 -14.26
N LEU A 411 -0.78 -16.09 -13.85
CA LEU A 411 -0.38 -14.73 -14.22
C LEU A 411 0.96 -14.34 -13.59
N LEU A 412 1.17 -14.72 -12.31
CA LEU A 412 2.42 -14.43 -11.60
C LEU A 412 3.61 -15.17 -12.24
N ARG A 413 3.43 -16.42 -12.67
CA ARG A 413 4.46 -17.19 -13.36
C ARG A 413 4.73 -16.69 -14.77
N GLU A 414 3.70 -16.16 -15.43
CA GLU A 414 3.87 -15.47 -16.71
C GLU A 414 4.74 -14.22 -16.55
N GLU A 415 4.55 -13.44 -15.50
CA GLU A 415 5.40 -12.28 -15.18
C GLU A 415 6.82 -12.67 -14.79
N ASP A 416 7.00 -13.81 -14.12
CA ASP A 416 8.32 -14.30 -13.72
C ASP A 416 9.10 -14.89 -14.90
N ARG A 417 8.44 -15.12 -16.05
CA ARG A 417 9.09 -15.57 -17.28
C ARG A 417 9.61 -14.40 -18.09
N ARG A 418 10.76 -13.88 -17.71
CA ARG A 418 11.33 -12.66 -18.29
C ARG A 418 12.86 -12.64 -18.27
N VAL A 419 13.41 -11.70 -19.00
CA VAL A 419 14.82 -11.32 -18.93
C VAL A 419 14.90 -9.92 -18.35
N ASP A 420 15.55 -9.78 -17.20
CA ASP A 420 15.82 -8.50 -16.56
C ASP A 420 17.14 -7.93 -17.09
N ILE A 421 17.12 -6.65 -17.49
CA ILE A 421 18.28 -5.89 -17.92
C ILE A 421 18.85 -5.19 -16.69
N VAL A 422 20.03 -5.60 -16.26
CA VAL A 422 20.72 -5.07 -15.08
C VAL A 422 21.97 -4.32 -15.52
N SER A 423 22.26 -3.17 -14.93
CA SER A 423 23.48 -2.40 -15.19
C SER A 423 23.93 -1.68 -13.91
N THR A 424 25.21 -1.32 -13.88
CA THR A 424 25.78 -0.38 -12.89
C THR A 424 26.13 0.95 -13.52
N SER A 425 25.89 1.13 -14.83
CA SER A 425 26.22 2.33 -15.59
C SER A 425 25.14 3.40 -15.38
N PRO A 426 25.48 4.56 -14.78
CA PRO A 426 24.51 5.62 -14.48
C PRO A 426 23.77 6.15 -15.71
N GLU A 427 24.41 6.08 -16.88
CA GLU A 427 23.85 6.57 -18.14
C GLU A 427 22.65 5.74 -18.62
N LEU A 428 22.57 4.48 -18.19
CA LEU A 428 21.50 3.56 -18.54
C LEU A 428 20.38 3.51 -17.51
N LEU A 429 20.68 3.89 -16.26
CA LEU A 429 19.79 3.74 -15.11
C LEU A 429 19.07 5.04 -14.77
N MET A 430 17.98 4.91 -14.07
CA MET A 430 17.32 6.01 -13.40
C MET A 430 18.14 6.43 -12.17
N GLN A 431 18.87 7.52 -12.26
CA GLN A 431 19.81 8.00 -11.22
C GLN A 431 19.14 8.48 -9.92
N VAL A 432 17.83 8.44 -9.83
CA VAL A 432 17.05 9.10 -8.79
C VAL A 432 16.53 8.14 -7.72
N GLY A 433 17.19 7.01 -7.53
CA GLY A 433 16.79 6.01 -6.53
C GLY A 433 17.96 5.44 -5.73
N GLY A 434 19.13 6.08 -5.77
CA GLY A 434 20.36 5.54 -5.19
C GLY A 434 21.02 4.50 -6.10
N THR A 435 22.09 3.88 -5.61
CA THR A 435 22.92 2.91 -6.35
C THR A 435 22.20 1.58 -6.65
N THR A 436 20.98 1.40 -6.17
CA THR A 436 20.20 0.16 -6.25
C THR A 436 18.94 0.26 -7.10
N SER A 437 18.75 1.36 -7.87
CA SER A 437 17.59 1.44 -8.76
C SER A 437 17.69 0.38 -9.87
N SER A 438 16.70 -0.51 -9.93
CA SER A 438 16.58 -1.51 -10.98
C SER A 438 15.98 -0.97 -12.27
N PHE A 439 15.48 0.26 -12.28
CA PHE A 439 14.79 0.84 -13.44
C PHE A 439 15.75 1.53 -14.40
N LEU A 440 15.42 1.44 -15.68
CA LEU A 440 16.13 2.14 -16.74
C LEU A 440 15.77 3.65 -16.75
N LYS A 441 16.64 4.46 -17.34
CA LYS A 441 16.43 5.90 -17.49
C LYS A 441 15.08 6.21 -18.12
N PRO A 442 14.29 7.16 -17.58
CA PRO A 442 12.97 7.51 -18.07
C PRO A 442 12.96 7.94 -19.54
N VAL A 443 11.86 7.66 -20.21
CA VAL A 443 11.54 8.13 -21.56
C VAL A 443 10.51 9.24 -21.48
N GLN A 444 10.63 10.25 -22.38
CA GLN A 444 9.67 11.32 -22.52
C GLN A 444 8.94 11.18 -23.86
N ILE A 445 7.61 11.32 -23.84
CA ILE A 445 6.76 11.33 -25.02
C ILE A 445 5.81 12.52 -24.99
N THR A 446 5.26 12.87 -26.15
CA THR A 446 4.12 13.78 -26.24
C THR A 446 2.86 12.97 -26.48
N ALA A 447 1.84 13.20 -25.66
CA ALA A 447 0.54 12.53 -25.75
C ALA A 447 -0.61 13.55 -25.80
N VAL A 448 -1.76 13.13 -26.27
CA VAL A 448 -3.01 13.89 -26.15
C VAL A 448 -3.88 13.16 -25.13
N GLN A 449 -4.20 13.83 -24.04
CA GLN A 449 -5.10 13.34 -23.02
C GLN A 449 -6.51 13.76 -23.39
N GLU A 450 -7.38 12.79 -23.59
CA GLU A 450 -8.82 13.01 -23.76
C GLU A 450 -9.51 12.85 -22.41
N ASP A 451 -10.50 13.69 -22.15
CA ASP A 451 -11.30 13.66 -20.93
C ASP A 451 -10.45 13.56 -19.64
N PRO A 452 -9.55 14.54 -19.41
CA PRO A 452 -8.65 14.51 -18.28
C PRO A 452 -9.41 14.56 -16.96
N LEU A 453 -8.86 13.95 -15.88
CA LEU A 453 -9.54 13.85 -14.59
C LEU A 453 -9.99 15.20 -13.98
N ASP A 454 -9.27 16.28 -14.29
CA ASP A 454 -9.70 17.64 -13.90
C ASP A 454 -10.90 18.16 -14.67
N SER A 455 -11.33 17.47 -15.75
CA SER A 455 -12.59 17.74 -16.45
C SER A 455 -13.81 17.12 -15.76
N HIS A 456 -13.60 16.22 -14.81
CA HIS A 456 -14.68 15.48 -14.16
C HIS A 456 -15.33 16.26 -13.02
N VAL A 457 -16.64 16.06 -12.89
CA VAL A 457 -17.41 16.43 -11.70
C VAL A 457 -17.25 15.32 -10.66
N LEU A 458 -16.77 15.66 -9.49
CA LEU A 458 -16.56 14.73 -8.39
C LEU A 458 -17.69 14.87 -7.38
N PHE A 459 -18.28 13.76 -7.03
CA PHE A 459 -19.30 13.61 -6.01
C PHE A 459 -18.67 12.93 -4.80
N ASN A 460 -18.64 13.62 -3.66
CA ASN A 460 -18.15 13.08 -2.40
C ASN A 460 -19.35 12.84 -1.49
N ALA A 461 -19.60 11.61 -1.11
CA ALA A 461 -20.64 11.17 -0.19
C ALA A 461 -19.97 10.53 1.03
N ILE A 462 -19.28 11.34 1.85
CA ILE A 462 -18.48 10.86 2.99
C ILE A 462 -19.36 10.12 3.97
N GLY A 463 -18.99 8.89 4.29
CA GLY A 463 -19.74 7.96 5.13
C GLY A 463 -20.73 7.07 4.35
N ALA A 464 -20.83 7.20 3.03
CA ALA A 464 -21.72 6.38 2.22
C ALA A 464 -21.35 4.90 2.26
N GLU A 465 -20.07 4.55 2.16
CA GLU A 465 -19.60 3.17 2.22
C GLU A 465 -19.97 2.48 3.54
N GLU A 466 -19.98 3.22 4.66
CA GLU A 466 -20.38 2.70 5.98
C GLU A 466 -21.91 2.60 6.13
N LEU A 467 -22.65 3.63 5.71
CA LEU A 467 -24.05 3.84 6.05
C LEU A 467 -25.02 3.37 4.97
N LEU A 468 -24.63 3.43 3.69
CA LEU A 468 -25.53 3.12 2.57
C LEU A 468 -25.30 1.72 2.01
N SER A 469 -26.35 1.14 1.47
CA SER A 469 -26.25 -0.02 0.57
C SER A 469 -25.78 0.39 -0.81
N SER A 470 -26.26 1.53 -1.29
CA SER A 470 -25.83 2.19 -2.53
C SER A 470 -26.34 3.63 -2.57
N TRP A 471 -25.77 4.43 -3.47
CA TRP A 471 -26.26 5.75 -3.79
C TRP A 471 -26.13 6.05 -5.29
N SER A 472 -26.90 7.01 -5.77
CA SER A 472 -26.91 7.46 -7.16
C SER A 472 -27.01 8.97 -7.21
N VAL A 473 -26.74 9.55 -8.39
CA VAL A 473 -26.85 10.98 -8.63
C VAL A 473 -27.75 11.21 -9.82
N GLU A 474 -28.72 12.07 -9.65
CA GLU A 474 -29.53 12.63 -10.74
C GLU A 474 -29.08 14.06 -11.01
N ILE A 475 -28.77 14.37 -12.27
CA ILE A 475 -28.30 15.67 -12.72
C ILE A 475 -29.35 16.24 -13.66
N THR A 476 -29.97 17.35 -13.28
CA THR A 476 -31.04 18.00 -14.05
C THR A 476 -30.52 19.30 -14.65
N ASP A 477 -30.65 19.46 -15.96
CA ASP A 477 -30.30 20.70 -16.65
C ASP A 477 -31.39 21.78 -16.53
N GLU A 478 -31.15 22.97 -17.09
CA GLU A 478 -32.09 24.12 -17.08
C GLU A 478 -33.38 23.85 -17.86
N GLN A 479 -33.37 22.86 -18.75
CA GLN A 479 -34.53 22.45 -19.54
C GLN A 479 -35.36 21.35 -18.87
N GLY A 480 -34.89 20.84 -17.70
CA GLY A 480 -35.54 19.79 -16.95
C GLY A 480 -35.17 18.37 -17.42
N ASN A 481 -34.17 18.21 -18.32
CA ASN A 481 -33.70 16.89 -18.71
C ASN A 481 -32.86 16.30 -17.57
N VAL A 482 -33.10 15.02 -17.23
CA VAL A 482 -32.45 14.32 -16.12
C VAL A 482 -31.49 13.28 -16.66
N GLN A 483 -30.26 13.31 -16.17
CA GLN A 483 -29.24 12.28 -16.37
C GLN A 483 -29.01 11.56 -15.05
N SER A 484 -29.04 10.22 -15.04
CA SER A 484 -28.86 9.42 -13.82
C SER A 484 -27.56 8.63 -13.87
N TYR A 485 -26.79 8.63 -12.78
CA TYR A 485 -25.51 7.96 -12.65
C TYR A 485 -25.45 7.13 -11.36
N GLY A 486 -24.88 5.96 -11.43
CA GLY A 486 -24.80 4.99 -10.32
C GLY A 486 -25.48 3.66 -10.69
N PRO A 487 -25.72 2.74 -9.74
CA PRO A 487 -25.49 2.89 -8.29
C PRO A 487 -24.00 2.84 -7.91
N TYR A 488 -23.64 3.64 -6.93
CA TYR A 488 -22.31 3.66 -6.33
C TYR A 488 -22.33 3.07 -4.92
N THR A 489 -21.20 2.50 -4.47
CA THR A 489 -21.04 1.92 -3.14
C THR A 489 -19.88 2.54 -2.36
N LYS A 490 -19.04 3.35 -3.01
CA LYS A 490 -17.89 4.04 -2.41
C LYS A 490 -18.28 5.45 -1.99
N ASP A 491 -17.48 6.07 -1.13
CA ASP A 491 -17.67 7.45 -0.69
C ASP A 491 -17.45 8.50 -1.80
N GLN A 492 -16.91 8.10 -2.94
CA GLN A 492 -16.59 8.99 -4.04
C GLN A 492 -16.98 8.39 -5.38
N ALA A 493 -17.50 9.25 -6.27
CA ALA A 493 -17.76 8.94 -7.66
C ALA A 493 -17.39 10.12 -8.55
N SER A 494 -17.09 9.86 -9.82
CA SER A 494 -16.79 10.90 -10.80
C SER A 494 -17.55 10.69 -12.09
N VAL A 495 -17.97 11.78 -12.70
CA VAL A 495 -18.62 11.78 -14.03
C VAL A 495 -17.95 12.84 -14.89
N SER A 496 -17.58 12.47 -16.12
CA SER A 496 -16.97 13.40 -17.07
C SER A 496 -17.86 14.63 -17.31
N GLY A 497 -17.28 15.80 -17.18
CA GLY A 497 -17.96 17.06 -17.49
C GLY A 497 -18.40 17.14 -18.95
N LYS A 498 -17.65 16.48 -19.86
CA LYS A 498 -18.03 16.32 -21.27
C LYS A 498 -19.35 15.55 -21.42
N THR A 499 -19.50 14.48 -20.66
CA THR A 499 -20.73 13.65 -20.67
C THR A 499 -21.92 14.44 -20.15
N ILE A 500 -21.75 15.18 -19.04
CA ILE A 500 -22.82 16.03 -18.46
C ILE A 500 -23.23 17.12 -19.43
N LEU A 501 -22.28 17.83 -20.02
CA LEU A 501 -22.53 18.91 -20.99
C LEU A 501 -23.16 18.42 -22.30
N GLY A 502 -22.86 17.19 -22.72
CA GLY A 502 -23.29 16.68 -24.03
C GLY A 502 -22.87 17.61 -25.16
N ASN A 503 -23.85 18.11 -25.93
CA ASN A 503 -23.64 19.03 -27.04
C ASN A 503 -23.58 20.51 -26.60
N SER A 504 -23.94 20.83 -25.34
CA SER A 504 -23.97 22.21 -24.86
C SER A 504 -22.56 22.76 -24.63
N THR A 505 -22.36 24.05 -24.88
CA THR A 505 -21.11 24.74 -24.63
C THR A 505 -20.98 25.17 -23.13
N GLN A 506 -22.12 25.35 -22.47
CA GLN A 506 -22.22 25.66 -21.05
C GLN A 506 -23.59 25.25 -20.52
N GLY A 507 -23.70 25.07 -19.20
CA GLY A 507 -24.97 24.76 -18.53
C GLY A 507 -24.87 24.86 -17.02
N ASN A 508 -26.01 25.14 -16.37
CA ASN A 508 -26.19 25.04 -14.93
C ASN A 508 -27.01 23.78 -14.63
N TYR A 509 -26.57 23.03 -13.66
CA TYR A 509 -27.13 21.72 -13.33
C TYR A 509 -27.49 21.65 -11.85
N ASN A 510 -28.69 21.17 -11.56
CA ASN A 510 -29.10 20.77 -10.22
C ASN A 510 -28.75 19.30 -10.03
N ILE A 511 -28.18 18.98 -8.88
CA ILE A 511 -27.69 17.65 -8.56
C ILE A 511 -28.44 17.13 -7.34
N LEU A 512 -29.09 15.97 -7.49
CA LEU A 512 -29.78 15.27 -6.42
C LEU A 512 -29.08 13.93 -6.16
N MET A 513 -28.46 13.80 -4.99
CA MET A 513 -27.98 12.51 -4.51
C MET A 513 -29.14 11.74 -3.87
N LEU A 514 -29.30 10.49 -4.27
CA LEU A 514 -30.26 9.53 -3.73
C LEU A 514 -29.50 8.37 -3.12
N GLY A 515 -29.55 8.20 -1.79
CA GLY A 515 -28.91 7.11 -1.06
C GLY A 515 -29.94 6.21 -0.40
N GLN A 516 -29.66 4.91 -0.35
CA GLN A 516 -30.43 3.96 0.43
C GLN A 516 -29.57 3.42 1.56
N THR A 517 -29.99 3.63 2.82
CA THR A 517 -29.27 3.09 3.98
C THR A 517 -29.36 1.58 4.02
N LYS A 518 -28.41 0.95 4.72
CA LYS A 518 -28.43 -0.50 4.99
C LYS A 518 -29.65 -0.95 5.78
N SER A 519 -30.34 0.01 6.47
CA SER A 519 -31.61 -0.20 7.17
C SER A 519 -32.86 0.06 6.31
N GLY A 520 -32.69 0.42 5.03
CA GLY A 520 -33.78 0.63 4.07
C GLY A 520 -34.35 2.07 3.99
N HIS A 521 -33.81 3.03 4.76
CA HIS A 521 -34.24 4.42 4.68
C HIS A 521 -33.61 5.13 3.48
N SER A 522 -34.33 6.08 2.88
CA SER A 522 -33.81 6.91 1.78
C SER A 522 -33.20 8.20 2.31
N ILE A 523 -32.01 8.55 1.81
CA ILE A 523 -31.34 9.82 2.05
C ILE A 523 -31.36 10.63 0.76
N LYS A 524 -31.64 11.92 0.86
CA LYS A 524 -31.59 12.87 -0.27
C LYS A 524 -30.72 14.06 0.12
N LYS A 525 -29.81 14.43 -0.78
CA LYS A 525 -28.96 15.62 -0.65
C LYS A 525 -28.94 16.36 -1.98
N GLU A 526 -28.93 17.67 -1.92
CA GLU A 526 -28.97 18.52 -3.11
C GLU A 526 -27.70 19.35 -3.23
N SER A 527 -27.31 19.66 -4.44
CA SER A 527 -26.20 20.55 -4.79
C SER A 527 -26.46 21.16 -6.17
N SER A 528 -25.59 22.06 -6.62
CA SER A 528 -25.64 22.61 -7.97
C SER A 528 -24.24 22.88 -8.51
N VAL A 529 -24.07 22.81 -9.82
CA VAL A 529 -22.81 23.10 -10.51
C VAL A 529 -23.07 23.85 -11.80
N SER A 530 -22.10 24.67 -12.19
CA SER A 530 -22.05 25.31 -13.52
C SER A 530 -20.86 24.78 -14.27
N LEU A 531 -21.05 24.33 -15.52
CA LEU A 531 -20.01 23.78 -16.38
C LEU A 531 -19.93 24.62 -17.66
N MET A 532 -18.70 24.78 -18.17
CA MET A 532 -18.43 25.44 -19.45
C MET A 532 -17.31 24.71 -20.17
N LYS A 533 -17.48 24.41 -21.48
CA LYS A 533 -16.41 23.83 -22.32
C LYS A 533 -15.24 24.81 -22.43
N MET A 534 -14.03 24.27 -22.42
CA MET A 534 -12.83 25.04 -22.73
C MET A 534 -12.83 25.44 -24.21
N ASP A 535 -12.51 26.70 -24.49
CA ASP A 535 -12.25 27.15 -25.85
C ASP A 535 -10.98 26.48 -26.41
N ASP A 536 -11.03 25.93 -27.64
CA ASP A 536 -9.93 25.26 -28.31
C ASP A 536 -8.67 26.15 -28.50
N GLN A 537 -8.82 27.47 -28.35
CA GLN A 537 -7.71 28.41 -28.44
C GLN A 537 -6.83 28.44 -27.16
N GLN A 538 -7.32 27.96 -26.03
CA GLN A 538 -6.57 27.86 -24.78
C GLN A 538 -5.77 26.56 -24.69
N LYS A 539 -4.76 26.39 -25.53
CA LYS A 539 -3.89 25.19 -25.55
C LYS A 539 -2.94 25.19 -24.34
N GLN A 540 -3.43 24.71 -23.21
CA GLN A 540 -2.54 24.39 -22.08
C GLN A 540 -1.81 23.08 -22.35
N VAL A 541 -0.48 23.07 -22.15
CA VAL A 541 0.32 21.86 -22.16
C VAL A 541 0.44 21.38 -20.72
N GLY A 542 -0.10 20.21 -20.42
CA GLY A 542 0.08 19.54 -19.14
C GLY A 542 1.40 18.80 -19.08
N LEU A 543 1.85 18.51 -17.85
CA LEU A 543 2.97 17.61 -17.62
C LEU A 543 2.44 16.38 -16.89
N ARG A 544 2.86 15.21 -17.33
CA ARG A 544 2.52 13.93 -16.71
C ARG A 544 3.78 13.17 -16.35
N TYR A 545 3.81 12.64 -15.14
CA TYR A 545 4.85 11.76 -14.64
C TYR A 545 4.22 10.45 -14.16
N SER A 546 4.83 9.33 -14.52
CA SER A 546 4.41 8.02 -14.04
C SER A 546 5.56 7.34 -13.32
N ILE A 547 5.28 6.84 -12.12
CA ILE A 547 6.17 6.00 -11.33
C ILE A 547 5.54 4.62 -11.19
N VAL A 548 6.32 3.56 -11.38
CA VAL A 548 5.86 2.18 -11.37
C VAL A 548 6.34 1.44 -10.13
N PHE A 549 5.60 0.43 -9.72
CA PHE A 549 5.90 -0.35 -8.52
C PHE A 549 6.10 -1.81 -8.87
N GLU A 550 7.10 -2.43 -8.23
CA GLU A 550 7.25 -3.88 -8.23
C GLU A 550 6.03 -4.54 -7.59
N PHE A 551 5.82 -5.83 -7.91
CA PHE A 551 4.68 -6.58 -7.37
C PHE A 551 4.69 -6.55 -5.83
N ASP A 552 3.51 -6.28 -5.23
CA ASP A 552 3.23 -6.26 -3.78
C ASP A 552 4.17 -5.39 -2.90
N LYS A 553 4.81 -4.34 -3.46
CA LYS A 553 5.64 -3.42 -2.68
C LYS A 553 4.93 -2.09 -2.42
N SER A 554 4.45 -1.89 -1.19
CA SER A 554 3.87 -0.61 -0.74
C SER A 554 4.91 0.47 -0.47
N LYS A 555 6.16 0.12 -0.12
CA LYS A 555 7.22 1.05 0.35
C LYS A 555 8.14 1.62 -0.73
N THR A 556 7.90 1.36 -1.99
CA THR A 556 8.78 1.80 -3.08
C THR A 556 8.70 3.29 -3.38
N ILE A 557 7.83 4.03 -2.69
CA ILE A 557 7.71 5.48 -2.89
C ILE A 557 8.98 6.22 -2.46
N GLU A 558 9.69 5.75 -1.45
CA GLU A 558 10.97 6.30 -1.01
C GLU A 558 12.05 6.21 -2.09
N THR A 559 12.00 5.17 -2.94
CA THR A 559 12.87 5.03 -4.11
C THR A 559 12.68 6.19 -5.10
N TYR A 560 11.48 6.76 -5.14
CA TYR A 560 11.14 7.88 -6.00
C TYR A 560 11.23 9.25 -5.31
N GLU A 561 11.62 9.31 -4.04
CA GLU A 561 11.68 10.57 -3.28
C GLU A 561 12.50 11.63 -4.01
N LYS A 562 13.74 11.31 -4.42
CA LYS A 562 14.57 12.22 -5.21
C LYS A 562 13.94 12.60 -6.54
N PHE A 563 13.34 11.66 -7.24
CA PHE A 563 12.65 11.94 -8.50
C PHE A 563 11.49 12.92 -8.30
N LEU A 564 10.70 12.73 -7.26
CA LEU A 564 9.57 13.59 -6.94
C LEU A 564 10.04 14.97 -6.46
N THR A 565 11.10 15.04 -5.65
CA THR A 565 11.61 16.30 -5.09
C THR A 565 12.45 17.10 -6.07
N GLU A 566 13.36 16.44 -6.80
CA GLU A 566 14.35 17.11 -7.65
C GLU A 566 13.91 17.29 -9.11
N ILE A 567 13.03 16.43 -9.62
CA ILE A 567 12.58 16.45 -11.02
C ILE A 567 11.15 16.96 -11.15
N VAL A 568 10.21 16.40 -10.36
CA VAL A 568 8.78 16.70 -10.50
C VAL A 568 8.44 18.04 -9.83
N THR A 569 8.77 18.20 -8.55
CA THR A 569 8.41 19.38 -7.76
C THR A 569 8.88 20.73 -8.34
N PRO A 570 10.09 20.87 -8.90
CA PRO A 570 10.49 22.14 -9.52
C PRO A 570 9.60 22.61 -10.65
N LEU A 571 8.95 21.68 -11.36
CA LEU A 571 8.09 21.96 -12.52
C LEU A 571 6.65 22.29 -12.15
N ILE A 572 6.27 22.13 -10.87
CA ILE A 572 4.94 22.51 -10.38
C ILE A 572 4.89 24.04 -10.24
N PRO A 573 4.01 24.74 -10.98
CA PRO A 573 3.89 26.18 -10.87
C PRO A 573 3.14 26.59 -9.59
N GLU A 574 3.37 27.81 -9.12
CA GLU A 574 2.52 28.39 -8.07
C GLU A 574 1.07 28.48 -8.53
N ASN A 575 0.15 28.26 -7.61
CA ASN A 575 -1.29 28.17 -7.86
C ASN A 575 -1.70 27.09 -8.88
N GLY A 576 -0.80 26.18 -9.25
CA GLY A 576 -1.07 25.02 -10.11
C GLY A 576 -1.95 23.99 -9.40
N THR A 577 -2.44 23.03 -10.19
CA THR A 577 -3.16 21.86 -9.68
C THR A 577 -2.33 20.62 -9.97
N VAL A 578 -2.17 19.77 -8.97
CA VAL A 578 -1.50 18.48 -9.08
C VAL A 578 -2.54 17.40 -8.82
N ILE A 579 -2.78 16.55 -9.81
CA ILE A 579 -3.68 15.40 -9.68
C ILE A 579 -2.82 14.15 -9.61
N ILE A 580 -2.99 13.40 -8.52
CA ILE A 580 -2.22 12.18 -8.25
C ILE A 580 -3.19 11.02 -8.21
N HIS A 581 -2.99 10.03 -9.06
CA HIS A 581 -3.85 8.86 -9.03
C HIS A 581 -3.06 7.56 -9.09
N GLY A 582 -3.39 6.67 -8.14
CA GLY A 582 -2.78 5.36 -8.00
C GLY A 582 -3.61 4.26 -8.65
N HIS A 583 -2.92 3.30 -9.23
CA HIS A 583 -3.50 2.12 -9.87
C HIS A 583 -2.79 0.85 -9.40
N THR A 584 -3.44 -0.28 -9.58
CA THR A 584 -2.85 -1.62 -9.45
C THR A 584 -3.16 -2.44 -10.69
N ASP A 585 -2.47 -3.55 -10.85
CA ASP A 585 -2.90 -4.59 -11.77
C ASP A 585 -4.19 -5.27 -11.26
N ASN A 586 -4.68 -6.25 -12.02
CA ASN A 586 -5.91 -6.98 -11.69
C ASN A 586 -5.70 -8.14 -10.70
N ILE A 587 -4.46 -8.39 -10.24
CA ILE A 587 -4.11 -9.50 -9.34
C ILE A 587 -4.48 -9.13 -7.89
N GLY A 588 -5.06 -10.09 -7.16
CA GLY A 588 -5.38 -9.95 -5.75
C GLY A 588 -6.78 -9.40 -5.44
N ASP A 589 -7.01 -9.09 -4.16
CA ASP A 589 -8.30 -8.64 -3.64
C ASP A 589 -8.60 -7.17 -4.01
N GLU A 590 -9.87 -6.86 -4.29
CA GLU A 590 -10.29 -5.53 -4.72
C GLU A 590 -10.09 -4.47 -3.63
N LYS A 591 -10.46 -4.77 -2.38
CA LYS A 591 -10.32 -3.82 -1.27
C LYS A 591 -8.85 -3.55 -0.96
N TYR A 592 -8.03 -4.59 -1.01
CA TYR A 592 -6.59 -4.46 -0.83
C TYR A 592 -5.99 -3.56 -1.92
N ASN A 593 -6.31 -3.81 -3.19
CA ASN A 593 -5.82 -3.01 -4.31
C ASN A 593 -6.29 -1.55 -4.23
N GLN A 594 -7.53 -1.33 -3.80
CA GLN A 594 -8.07 0.02 -3.58
C GLN A 594 -7.27 0.77 -2.51
N SER A 595 -7.02 0.14 -1.35
CA SER A 595 -6.22 0.74 -0.26
C SER A 595 -4.79 0.99 -0.71
N LEU A 596 -4.15 -0.01 -1.33
CA LEU A 596 -2.77 0.08 -1.81
C LEU A 596 -2.56 1.22 -2.80
N SER A 597 -3.45 1.37 -3.78
CA SER A 597 -3.38 2.44 -4.77
C SER A 597 -3.55 3.82 -4.14
N GLN A 598 -4.47 3.96 -3.18
CA GLN A 598 -4.70 5.18 -2.43
C GLN A 598 -3.49 5.54 -1.56
N GLU A 599 -2.91 4.57 -0.85
CA GLU A 599 -1.72 4.77 -0.02
C GLU A 599 -0.51 5.23 -0.84
N ARG A 600 -0.29 4.63 -2.01
CA ARG A 600 0.77 5.01 -2.94
C ARG A 600 0.59 6.45 -3.44
N ALA A 601 -0.63 6.81 -3.84
CA ALA A 601 -0.94 8.15 -4.31
C ALA A 601 -0.76 9.21 -3.21
N MET A 602 -1.25 8.93 -1.99
CA MET A 602 -1.07 9.80 -0.82
C MET A 602 0.41 9.92 -0.40
N GLY A 603 1.18 8.84 -0.53
CA GLY A 603 2.62 8.87 -0.29
C GLY A 603 3.34 9.82 -1.24
N ALA A 604 3.02 9.77 -2.54
CA ALA A 604 3.57 10.71 -3.54
C ALA A 604 3.17 12.16 -3.23
N GLN A 605 1.90 12.40 -2.86
CA GLN A 605 1.43 13.72 -2.44
C GLN A 605 2.26 14.28 -1.30
N LYS A 606 2.45 13.51 -0.22
CA LYS A 606 3.20 13.97 0.97
C LYS A 606 4.63 14.38 0.63
N ILE A 607 5.31 13.61 -0.21
CA ILE A 607 6.68 13.92 -0.65
C ILE A 607 6.69 15.25 -1.42
N ILE A 608 5.78 15.42 -2.37
CA ILE A 608 5.68 16.64 -3.19
C ILE A 608 5.30 17.85 -2.33
N GLU A 609 4.33 17.71 -1.42
CA GLU A 609 3.93 18.78 -0.50
C GLU A 609 5.09 19.26 0.36
N HIS A 610 5.85 18.32 0.95
CA HIS A 610 7.02 18.66 1.74
C HIS A 610 8.10 19.39 0.92
N ALA A 611 8.34 18.94 -0.30
CA ALA A 611 9.30 19.56 -1.20
C ALA A 611 8.85 20.96 -1.67
N LEU A 612 7.56 21.17 -1.96
CA LEU A 612 6.98 22.48 -2.28
C LEU A 612 7.11 23.47 -1.13
N LEU A 613 6.82 23.01 0.11
CA LEU A 613 6.99 23.82 1.32
C LEU A 613 8.45 24.25 1.49
N SER A 614 9.39 23.32 1.30
CA SER A 614 10.84 23.59 1.37
C SER A 614 11.29 24.55 0.28
N ALA A 615 10.66 24.52 -0.90
CA ALA A 615 10.93 25.43 -2.01
C ALA A 615 10.20 26.79 -1.91
N GLY A 616 9.37 27.00 -0.87
CA GLY A 616 8.60 28.23 -0.66
C GLY A 616 7.44 28.43 -1.64
N LYS A 617 7.08 27.43 -2.45
CA LYS A 617 5.97 27.50 -3.42
C LYS A 617 4.60 27.44 -2.72
N LYS A 618 3.69 28.32 -3.11
CA LYS A 618 2.37 28.49 -2.45
C LYS A 618 1.21 28.28 -3.43
N GLY A 619 0.03 28.02 -2.86
CA GLY A 619 -1.23 27.98 -3.60
C GLY A 619 -1.43 26.72 -4.46
N VAL A 620 -0.56 25.74 -4.41
CA VAL A 620 -0.71 24.48 -5.14
C VAL A 620 -1.88 23.68 -4.59
N LYS A 621 -2.75 23.19 -5.46
CA LYS A 621 -3.91 22.35 -5.11
C LYS A 621 -3.61 20.90 -5.44
N PHE A 622 -3.99 20.01 -4.53
CA PHE A 622 -3.85 18.59 -4.72
C PHE A 622 -5.21 17.90 -4.85
N GLU A 623 -5.29 16.93 -5.75
CA GLU A 623 -6.38 15.99 -5.89
C GLU A 623 -5.79 14.59 -5.97
N THR A 624 -6.19 13.69 -5.06
CA THR A 624 -5.54 12.39 -4.92
C THR A 624 -6.58 11.28 -4.92
N PHE A 625 -6.36 10.30 -5.80
CA PHE A 625 -7.28 9.18 -6.04
C PHE A 625 -6.54 7.85 -5.96
N GLY A 626 -7.19 6.83 -5.41
CA GLY A 626 -6.82 5.44 -5.59
C GLY A 626 -7.89 4.76 -6.41
N PHE A 627 -7.55 4.24 -7.57
CA PHE A 627 -8.50 3.54 -8.43
C PHE A 627 -8.40 2.01 -8.29
N GLY A 628 -7.40 1.51 -7.53
CA GLY A 628 -7.21 0.07 -7.40
C GLY A 628 -7.06 -0.60 -8.75
N LYS A 629 -7.80 -1.68 -8.94
CA LYS A 629 -7.88 -2.45 -10.18
C LYS A 629 -9.10 -2.13 -11.05
N ASP A 630 -9.68 -0.94 -10.90
CA ASP A 630 -10.83 -0.50 -11.70
C ASP A 630 -10.47 -0.53 -13.19
N ALA A 631 -11.10 -1.42 -13.96
CA ALA A 631 -10.81 -1.61 -15.36
C ALA A 631 -11.15 -0.38 -16.22
N GLY A 632 -12.12 0.45 -15.80
CA GLY A 632 -12.48 1.70 -16.47
C GLY A 632 -11.41 2.77 -16.35
N MET A 633 -10.64 2.75 -15.26
CA MET A 633 -9.61 3.74 -14.93
C MET A 633 -8.19 3.21 -15.13
N ALA A 634 -8.01 1.89 -15.30
CA ALA A 634 -6.70 1.27 -15.49
C ALA A 634 -5.99 1.84 -16.73
N PRO A 635 -4.69 2.16 -16.65
CA PRO A 635 -3.90 2.60 -17.80
C PRO A 635 -3.90 1.61 -18.95
N PHE A 636 -3.94 0.30 -18.66
CA PHE A 636 -3.88 -0.80 -19.63
C PHE A 636 -4.87 -1.93 -19.29
N GLU A 637 -5.06 -2.87 -20.22
CA GLU A 637 -6.07 -3.94 -20.14
C GLU A 637 -5.75 -5.07 -19.15
N ASN A 638 -4.51 -5.24 -18.68
CA ASN A 638 -4.02 -6.36 -17.85
C ASN A 638 -3.90 -7.73 -18.57
N ASN A 639 -3.96 -7.78 -19.88
CA ASN A 639 -3.86 -9.03 -20.64
C ASN A 639 -2.42 -9.56 -20.68
N LEU A 640 -1.45 -8.65 -20.76
CA LEU A 640 -0.03 -8.97 -20.88
C LEU A 640 0.74 -8.64 -19.59
N PRO A 641 1.85 -9.33 -19.31
CA PRO A 641 2.70 -9.03 -18.14
C PRO A 641 3.17 -7.58 -18.10
N GLU A 642 3.56 -7.00 -19.23
CA GLU A 642 3.96 -5.61 -19.36
C GLU A 642 2.82 -4.62 -19.07
N GLU A 643 1.59 -4.94 -19.41
CA GLU A 643 0.42 -4.14 -19.08
C GLU A 643 0.18 -4.13 -17.58
N ARG A 644 0.27 -5.30 -16.93
CA ARG A 644 0.18 -5.41 -15.47
C ARG A 644 1.30 -4.67 -14.76
N PHE A 645 2.53 -4.76 -15.30
CA PHE A 645 3.67 -4.00 -14.79
C PHE A 645 3.39 -2.49 -14.80
N TYR A 646 2.91 -1.95 -15.92
CA TYR A 646 2.60 -0.53 -16.05
C TYR A 646 1.29 -0.10 -15.38
N ASN A 647 0.39 -1.03 -15.05
CA ASN A 647 -0.79 -0.75 -14.23
C ASN A 647 -0.44 -0.57 -12.74
N ARG A 648 0.65 -1.13 -12.25
CA ARG A 648 1.17 -0.88 -10.90
C ARG A 648 1.86 0.48 -10.85
N THR A 649 1.11 1.56 -10.95
CA THR A 649 1.64 2.91 -11.14
C THR A 649 0.97 3.95 -10.25
N VAL A 650 1.69 5.04 -10.00
CA VAL A 650 1.11 6.33 -9.61
C VAL A 650 1.40 7.33 -10.70
N ILE A 651 0.36 7.95 -11.19
CA ILE A 651 0.42 8.97 -12.23
C ILE A 651 0.23 10.35 -11.57
N ILE A 652 1.04 11.31 -11.97
CA ILE A 652 1.07 12.67 -11.45
C ILE A 652 0.87 13.63 -12.61
N ASP A 653 -0.30 14.24 -12.68
CA ASP A 653 -0.65 15.25 -13.67
C ASP A 653 -0.46 16.64 -13.06
N ILE A 654 0.38 17.46 -13.70
CA ILE A 654 0.62 18.85 -13.33
C ILE A 654 -0.09 19.74 -14.33
N ILE A 655 -1.04 20.51 -13.82
CA ILE A 655 -1.84 21.44 -14.60
C ILE A 655 -1.39 22.85 -14.23
N PRO A 656 -0.92 23.66 -15.20
CA PRO A 656 -0.55 25.04 -14.92
C PRO A 656 -1.71 25.82 -14.30
N GLY A 657 -1.41 26.62 -13.29
CA GLY A 657 -2.37 27.60 -12.77
C GLY A 657 -2.73 28.65 -13.84
N LYS A 658 -3.92 29.23 -13.73
CA LYS A 658 -4.33 30.38 -14.55
C LYS A 658 -3.61 31.64 -14.10
#